data_4af986e8be6738144eb1130047dc6b0a
#
_entry.id   4af986e8be6738144eb1130047dc6b0a
#
_cell.length_a   1.000
_cell.length_b   1.000
_cell.length_c   1.000
_cell.angle_alpha   90.00
_cell.angle_beta   90.00
_cell.angle_gamma   90.00
#
_symmetry.space_group_name_H-M   'P 1'
#
loop_
_entity.id
_entity.type
_entity.pdbx_description
1 polymer ?
#
loop_
_entity_poly.entity_id
_entity_poly.type
_entity_poly.pdbx_seq_one_letter_code
_entity_poly.pdbx_strand_id
1 'polypeptide(L)'
;MSKSNLNRCAVVAAMLLTANAHALGPITFGGGTPAVLTSDRVGAVPLSGGAALEQRIEQMPGVSRVILAPVTPDESETAVQTRVLPKVLNPGVVRPLPGKPAPSAMRVAGDGSAAAPASVAELARALRNNPDLIYEYVRNNIEYTPTWGVQKGALGTILDNQGTAFDQASLMVELLRQSGYTASYVKGRISLTAAQFSDWFGVDTTKVCAVLNLLGNAQIPTSSVIATAAGSCPGSTAALYSLKLDHVWVKVNIGGTNYYFDPSYKPHTRKTGIDLTLATGYNAASYLTSAQSGATVTADYVQGINRSNIRSNLATYANNLASYLRTNKPASVLDDVIGGKTITPYVGGNLRQSTLPYQDTTVALTEWSTDIPANYKPTLRVQYQGIDATYTSEAIYGKRLSITYNGANQPVLMLDGVVTATGTAVTPGTYGNVSFTVTHGAYAQTWANQAFTQQIKAGGTFVIGNGWGPAGRGPIELHRARLDQARASGVADTAEQTLGSTLAILSSSWITQVNHAEYIHDQLARTSTVLHHQIGIAGYNTAPYVDLPGNVLSVVSQDANTAKESASFFSAAMHSSIMESTAVQQTSGVSAVSTVKLIDIAVVSNDKIYDAKTANYASVVQPALVGCTSWLPSFQSAINAGRRLILPARCNLNEGSWTGAGYYSILVNSSGSSIGSIIGGGLAGGFGSTPITPAPLNTATVGNTWSFGNLSNYLGSTYNDPIDMTKGHFLYSHGDIVSGAGEFPYSLNFNRMYSSGMRTQDGPMGKGWTHNLALSATLSTDGLQSMGEDSALDAVGTLAEVLVSLDLMSDTAKPIDKMVIATLGQRWIGEQLLGNTVIVKQGLNGEVFTKLPDGSYNAPPGNNAKLIRNADTTYSYETANKVKLNFNLAGKVASYVHPSGVQVNFSYSGNDLTQVSNSLGRSLTLTNASGRVTNVSDGSRSVQYTFDGSGNLTGFTDATAKATTFQYDLPGRITKFFYPSNPSIAFATNVYDTLGRVQTQTNANGKLYTYYFAGTRSEET
;
A
#
# COMPACT_ATOMS: atom_id res chain seq x y z
N MET A 1 -11.48 42.22 21.51
CA MET A 1 -11.97 40.94 20.89
C MET A 1 -12.77 40.19 21.92
N SER A 2 -14.01 39.81 21.65
CA SER A 2 -14.90 39.24 22.66
C SER A 2 -14.49 37.78 22.97
N LYS A 3 -14.71 37.37 24.24
CA LYS A 3 -14.46 35.98 24.69
C LYS A 3 -15.08 34.86 23.81
N SER A 4 -16.03 35.20 22.95
CA SER A 4 -16.66 34.25 22.03
C SER A 4 -15.77 33.84 20.84
N ASN A 5 -14.83 34.67 20.43
CA ASN A 5 -13.92 34.35 19.33
C ASN A 5 -12.74 33.47 19.76
N LEU A 6 -12.32 33.60 21.05
CA LEU A 6 -11.29 32.69 21.57
C LEU A 6 -11.80 31.23 21.70
N ASN A 7 -13.06 31.07 22.12
CA ASN A 7 -13.64 29.73 22.22
C ASN A 7 -13.85 29.03 20.84
N ARG A 8 -14.09 29.83 19.79
CA ARG A 8 -14.19 29.28 18.44
C ARG A 8 -12.84 28.83 17.87
N CYS A 9 -11.79 29.59 18.17
CA CYS A 9 -10.43 29.18 17.78
C CYS A 9 -9.95 27.95 18.58
N ALA A 10 -10.28 27.84 19.84
CA ALA A 10 -9.92 26.70 20.67
C ALA A 10 -10.66 25.40 20.26
N VAL A 11 -11.93 25.53 19.86
CA VAL A 11 -12.72 24.36 19.37
C VAL A 11 -12.24 23.91 17.99
N VAL A 12 -11.85 24.83 17.12
CA VAL A 12 -11.29 24.47 15.81
C VAL A 12 -9.90 23.84 15.95
N ALA A 13 -9.08 24.34 16.86
CA ALA A 13 -7.78 23.73 17.17
C ALA A 13 -7.93 22.35 17.83
N ALA A 14 -8.92 22.17 18.70
CA ALA A 14 -9.20 20.87 19.32
C ALA A 14 -9.78 19.86 18.34
N MET A 15 -10.59 20.29 17.36
CA MET A 15 -11.09 19.42 16.29
C MET A 15 -10.00 19.05 15.27
N LEU A 16 -9.07 19.94 14.97
CA LEU A 16 -7.92 19.64 14.13
C LEU A 16 -6.94 18.68 14.82
N LEU A 17 -6.80 18.78 16.12
CA LEU A 17 -5.98 17.86 16.93
C LEU A 17 -6.57 16.47 17.03
N THR A 18 -7.89 16.35 17.12
CA THR A 18 -8.55 15.04 17.13
C THR A 18 -8.58 14.40 15.76
N ALA A 19 -8.72 15.18 14.68
CA ALA A 19 -8.67 14.65 13.32
C ALA A 19 -7.26 14.13 12.94
N ASN A 20 -6.22 14.85 13.33
CA ASN A 20 -4.84 14.41 13.08
C ASN A 20 -4.40 13.23 13.95
N ALA A 21 -4.91 13.11 15.17
CA ALA A 21 -4.62 11.96 16.03
C ALA A 21 -5.29 10.66 15.54
N HIS A 22 -6.33 10.76 14.73
CA HIS A 22 -7.00 9.60 14.13
C HIS A 22 -6.45 9.22 12.76
N ALA A 23 -5.66 10.08 12.14
CA ALA A 23 -5.01 9.81 10.86
C ALA A 23 -3.77 8.92 10.99
N LEU A 24 -3.26 8.78 12.22
CA LEU A 24 -2.18 7.85 12.50
C LEU A 24 -2.78 6.63 13.17
N GLY A 25 -3.29 5.75 12.37
CA GLY A 25 -3.56 4.41 12.85
C GLY A 25 -2.29 3.78 13.42
N PRO A 26 -2.41 2.82 14.33
CA PRO A 26 -1.25 2.16 14.90
C PRO A 26 -0.47 1.47 13.81
N ILE A 27 0.83 1.47 13.96
CA ILE A 27 1.68 0.64 13.12
C ILE A 27 1.38 -0.79 13.49
N THR A 28 0.90 -1.53 12.52
CA THR A 28 0.49 -2.88 12.72
C THR A 28 1.62 -3.84 12.39
N PHE A 29 1.65 -4.96 13.07
CA PHE A 29 2.57 -6.03 12.80
C PHE A 29 2.03 -6.92 11.66
N GLY A 30 2.92 -7.52 10.90
CA GLY A 30 2.48 -8.56 9.97
C GLY A 30 1.93 -8.04 8.66
N GLY A 31 2.60 -7.14 8.00
CA GLY A 31 2.21 -6.70 6.67
C GLY A 31 1.04 -5.74 6.63
N GLY A 32 0.53 -5.39 7.79
CA GLY A 32 -0.43 -4.32 7.88
C GLY A 32 0.15 -3.05 7.29
N THR A 33 -0.63 -2.35 6.57
CA THR A 33 -0.28 -1.05 6.08
C THR A 33 0.11 -0.22 7.28
N PRO A 34 1.29 0.30 7.32
CA PRO A 34 1.59 1.27 8.35
C PRO A 34 0.56 2.37 8.20
N ALA A 35 -0.10 2.66 9.27
CA ALA A 35 -1.07 3.74 9.29
C ALA A 35 -0.56 5.05 8.74
N VAL A 36 0.67 5.13 8.72
CA VAL A 36 1.42 6.13 8.13
C VAL A 36 1.24 6.29 6.65
N LEU A 37 1.20 5.22 5.92
CA LEU A 37 1.00 5.30 4.48
C LEU A 37 -0.47 5.51 4.16
N THR A 38 -1.35 5.15 5.09
CA THR A 38 -2.76 5.30 4.89
C THR A 38 -3.26 6.70 5.14
N SER A 39 -2.70 7.40 6.08
CA SER A 39 -3.05 8.80 6.30
C SER A 39 -2.60 9.68 5.15
N ASP A 40 -1.68 9.17 4.37
CA ASP A 40 -1.12 9.89 3.28
C ASP A 40 -1.73 9.49 1.96
N ARG A 41 -3.03 9.48 1.94
CA ARG A 41 -3.77 9.45 0.68
C ARG A 41 -3.39 10.55 -0.28
N VAL A 42 -2.49 11.32 0.14
CA VAL A 42 -2.06 12.48 -0.55
C VAL A 42 -0.92 12.18 -1.49
N GLY A 43 -0.72 10.92 -1.83
CA GLY A 43 0.24 10.57 -2.84
C GLY A 43 1.64 10.96 -2.49
N ALA A 44 1.91 11.02 -1.26
CA ALA A 44 3.24 11.07 -0.89
C ALA A 44 3.91 9.87 -1.43
N VAL A 45 4.89 10.20 -1.95
CA VAL A 45 5.78 9.29 -2.43
C VAL A 45 6.29 8.53 -1.29
N PRO A 46 6.37 7.45 -1.51
CA PRO A 46 6.82 6.51 -0.67
C PRO A 46 7.87 6.81 0.19
N LEU A 47 8.44 6.84 0.34
CA LEU A 47 9.30 7.21 1.14
C LEU A 47 9.11 8.06 1.78
N SER A 48 8.31 8.30 1.30
CA SER A 48 7.91 9.10 1.40
C SER A 48 6.76 9.11 2.05
N GLY A 49 6.06 8.62 2.08
CA GLY A 49 4.91 8.77 2.68
C GLY A 49 4.75 10.09 3.35
N GLY A 50 5.00 11.02 2.66
CA GLY A 50 4.90 12.34 2.99
C GLY A 50 4.46 12.68 4.42
N ALA A 51 3.23 12.98 4.61
CA ALA A 51 2.64 13.39 5.87
C ALA A 51 2.86 12.42 7.05
N ALA A 52 3.08 11.18 6.76
CA ALA A 52 3.21 10.19 7.79
C ALA A 52 4.53 10.24 8.56
N LEU A 53 5.61 10.52 7.90
CA LEU A 53 6.89 10.68 8.58
C LEU A 53 6.86 11.95 9.44
N GLU A 54 6.32 13.02 8.91
CA GLU A 54 6.22 14.28 9.64
C GLU A 54 5.32 14.13 10.86
N GLN A 55 4.16 13.53 10.71
CA GLN A 55 3.26 13.26 11.83
C GLN A 55 3.91 12.40 12.91
N ARG A 56 4.77 11.45 12.53
CA ARG A 56 5.49 10.64 13.49
C ARG A 56 6.61 11.39 14.18
N ILE A 57 7.29 12.25 13.48
CA ILE A 57 8.30 13.13 14.06
C ILE A 57 7.62 14.13 15.01
N GLU A 58 6.45 14.63 14.64
CA GLU A 58 5.64 15.51 15.48
C GLU A 58 5.08 14.80 16.73
N GLN A 59 4.88 13.50 16.67
CA GLN A 59 4.47 12.70 17.83
C GLN A 59 5.62 12.36 18.77
N MET A 60 6.84 12.65 18.40
CA MET A 60 7.96 12.53 19.33
C MET A 60 7.78 13.47 20.52
N PRO A 61 8.04 13.00 21.74
CA PRO A 61 7.86 13.83 22.92
C PRO A 61 8.61 15.16 22.81
N GLY A 62 7.87 16.23 22.84
CA GLY A 62 8.43 17.58 22.85
C GLY A 62 8.50 18.30 21.50
N VAL A 63 8.13 17.66 20.38
CA VAL A 63 8.20 18.28 19.06
C VAL A 63 6.86 18.89 18.62
N SER A 64 5.79 18.13 18.58
CA SER A 64 4.52 18.63 18.04
C SER A 64 3.72 19.55 18.98
N ARG A 65 3.91 19.41 20.27
CA ARG A 65 3.08 20.14 21.25
C ARG A 65 3.41 21.61 21.39
N VAL A 66 4.58 22.02 20.90
CA VAL A 66 5.01 23.42 21.02
C VAL A 66 4.35 24.28 19.96
N ILE A 67 4.14 23.74 18.78
CA ILE A 67 3.51 24.43 17.65
C ILE A 67 2.02 24.72 17.90
N LEU A 68 1.41 23.96 18.79
CA LEU A 68 -0.03 23.99 19.05
C LEU A 68 -0.44 24.77 20.28
N ALA A 69 0.49 25.22 21.12
CA ALA A 69 0.19 26.05 22.28
C ALA A 69 0.21 27.55 21.90
N PRO A 70 -0.87 28.29 22.13
CA PRO A 70 -0.87 29.72 21.92
C PRO A 70 0.02 30.35 23.01
N VAL A 71 1.19 30.79 22.61
CA VAL A 71 2.17 31.47 23.47
C VAL A 71 2.54 32.81 22.86
N THR A 72 2.99 33.73 23.66
CA THR A 72 3.56 34.99 23.19
C THR A 72 4.85 34.72 22.41
N PRO A 73 5.31 35.61 21.51
CA PRO A 73 6.55 35.39 20.76
C PRO A 73 7.75 35.00 21.63
N ASP A 74 7.93 35.63 22.75
CA ASP A 74 9.04 35.36 23.67
C ASP A 74 8.85 34.02 24.39
N GLU A 75 7.65 33.69 24.80
CA GLU A 75 7.30 32.39 25.37
C GLU A 75 7.40 31.27 24.33
N SER A 76 7.08 31.58 23.06
CA SER A 76 7.20 30.64 21.96
C SER A 76 8.66 30.23 21.76
N GLU A 77 9.57 31.17 21.68
CA GLU A 77 11.00 30.89 21.52
C GLU A 77 11.55 30.10 22.71
N THR A 78 11.23 30.50 23.93
CA THR A 78 11.62 29.77 25.14
C THR A 78 10.99 28.38 25.20
N ALA A 79 9.72 28.27 24.83
CA ALA A 79 9.03 26.97 24.79
C ALA A 79 9.60 26.03 23.75
N VAL A 80 9.96 26.54 22.56
CA VAL A 80 10.63 25.73 21.52
C VAL A 80 11.97 25.24 22.04
N GLN A 81 12.79 26.10 22.59
CA GLN A 81 14.09 25.71 23.16
C GLN A 81 13.93 24.71 24.32
N THR A 82 12.96 24.92 25.18
CA THR A 82 12.74 24.10 26.38
C THR A 82 12.04 22.79 26.08
N ARG A 83 11.10 22.77 25.16
CA ARG A 83 10.25 21.59 24.89
C ARG A 83 10.71 20.73 23.72
N VAL A 84 11.37 21.30 22.72
CA VAL A 84 11.79 20.60 21.51
C VAL A 84 13.24 20.13 21.60
N LEU A 85 14.14 21.00 22.03
CA LEU A 85 15.57 20.68 22.02
C LEU A 85 16.04 19.84 23.21
N PRO A 86 15.58 20.04 24.43
CA PRO A 86 16.31 19.55 25.59
C PRO A 86 16.17 18.10 25.93
N LYS A 87 15.09 17.46 25.54
CA LYS A 87 14.87 16.05 25.91
C LYS A 87 15.49 15.07 24.94
N VAL A 88 15.74 15.54 23.74
CA VAL A 88 16.26 14.72 22.63
C VAL A 88 17.69 15.06 22.31
N LEU A 89 18.07 16.33 22.52
CA LEU A 89 19.37 16.84 22.17
C LEU A 89 20.14 17.21 23.43
N ASN A 90 21.20 16.50 23.69
CA ASN A 90 22.21 16.95 24.63
C ASN A 90 23.15 17.93 23.87
N PRO A 91 23.09 19.25 24.14
CA PRO A 91 23.86 20.24 23.37
C PRO A 91 25.36 20.00 23.37
N GLY A 92 25.88 19.36 24.41
CA GLY A 92 27.31 19.01 24.50
C GLY A 92 27.71 17.80 23.65
N VAL A 93 26.74 17.13 23.04
CA VAL A 93 26.94 15.86 22.30
C VAL A 93 26.39 15.91 20.88
N VAL A 94 25.59 16.94 20.56
CA VAL A 94 25.09 17.13 19.19
C VAL A 94 26.28 17.50 18.29
N ARG A 95 26.53 16.68 17.29
CA ARG A 95 27.50 17.01 16.27
C ARG A 95 27.00 18.20 15.47
N PRO A 96 27.83 19.24 15.20
CA PRO A 96 27.47 20.26 14.21
C PRO A 96 27.06 19.57 12.89
N LEU A 97 26.03 20.07 12.26
CA LEU A 97 25.65 19.60 10.93
C LEU A 97 26.89 19.57 10.05
N PRO A 98 27.21 18.47 9.36
CA PRO A 98 28.27 18.47 8.37
C PRO A 98 28.04 19.64 7.41
N GLY A 99 29.09 20.37 7.07
CA GLY A 99 29.00 21.37 6.01
C GLY A 99 28.36 20.71 4.79
N LYS A 100 27.53 21.48 4.04
CA LYS A 100 26.80 20.99 2.87
C LYS A 100 27.62 19.91 2.16
N PRO A 101 27.12 18.67 1.97
CA PRO A 101 27.71 17.75 1.03
C PRO A 101 27.79 18.47 -0.31
N ALA A 102 28.96 18.45 -0.95
CA ALA A 102 29.07 19.00 -2.29
C ALA A 102 28.01 18.34 -3.18
N PRO A 103 27.36 19.08 -4.11
CA PRO A 103 26.28 18.54 -4.97
C PRO A 103 26.68 17.31 -5.79
N SER A 104 27.97 17.01 -5.86
CA SER A 104 28.55 15.86 -6.57
C SER A 104 28.28 14.50 -5.95
N ALA A 105 27.70 14.42 -4.75
CA ALA A 105 27.41 13.15 -4.09
C ALA A 105 26.03 12.57 -4.44
N MET A 106 25.19 13.26 -5.18
CA MET A 106 24.06 12.60 -5.84
C MET A 106 24.63 11.77 -7.01
N ARG A 107 24.90 10.50 -6.75
CA ARG A 107 25.07 9.55 -7.84
C ARG A 107 23.79 9.57 -8.65
N VAL A 108 23.84 10.21 -9.81
CA VAL A 108 22.86 9.98 -10.85
C VAL A 108 23.07 8.53 -11.26
N ALA A 109 22.30 7.62 -10.71
CA ALA A 109 22.14 6.33 -11.36
C ALA A 109 21.53 6.60 -12.73
N GLY A 110 22.02 5.95 -13.76
CA GLY A 110 21.75 6.30 -15.14
C GLY A 110 20.30 6.24 -15.59
N ASP A 111 19.34 5.89 -14.73
CA ASP A 111 17.91 5.82 -15.04
C ASP A 111 17.05 6.71 -14.11
N GLY A 112 17.65 7.52 -13.28
CA GLY A 112 16.91 8.36 -12.34
C GLY A 112 16.28 7.63 -11.15
N SER A 113 16.44 6.32 -11.07
CA SER A 113 15.85 5.51 -9.99
C SER A 113 16.47 5.77 -8.62
N ALA A 114 17.68 6.30 -8.60
CA ALA A 114 18.43 6.55 -7.37
C ALA A 114 17.97 7.77 -6.57
N ALA A 115 17.17 8.61 -7.14
CA ALA A 115 16.60 9.75 -6.44
C ALA A 115 15.19 9.43 -5.94
N ALA A 116 14.98 8.19 -5.60
CA ALA A 116 13.76 7.85 -4.91
C ALA A 116 13.65 8.72 -3.66
N PRO A 117 12.46 9.24 -3.40
CA PRO A 117 12.17 10.00 -2.21
C PRO A 117 12.55 9.28 -0.93
N ALA A 118 12.87 8.05 -1.04
CA ALA A 118 13.33 7.18 -0.03
C ALA A 118 14.80 7.18 0.18
N SER A 119 15.49 8.08 -0.25
CA SER A 119 16.92 8.03 0.01
C SER A 119 17.15 8.15 1.51
N VAL A 120 17.96 7.23 2.01
CA VAL A 120 18.45 7.26 3.39
C VAL A 120 19.07 8.61 3.71
N ALA A 121 19.71 9.24 2.71
CA ALA A 121 20.33 10.55 2.84
C ALA A 121 19.32 11.68 3.11
N GLU A 122 18.17 11.66 2.43
CA GLU A 122 17.11 12.64 2.70
C GLU A 122 16.51 12.46 4.09
N LEU A 123 16.27 11.23 4.52
CA LEU A 123 15.79 10.94 5.86
C LEU A 123 16.80 11.36 6.94
N ALA A 124 18.09 11.07 6.74
CA ALA A 124 19.15 11.48 7.66
C ALA A 124 19.17 13.01 7.84
N ARG A 125 19.01 13.74 6.74
CA ARG A 125 18.92 15.20 6.76
C ARG A 125 17.63 15.71 7.43
N ALA A 126 16.48 15.10 7.16
CA ALA A 126 15.22 15.42 7.80
C ALA A 126 15.30 15.22 9.34
N LEU A 127 16.08 14.23 9.77
CA LEU A 127 16.42 13.99 11.17
C LEU A 127 17.60 14.85 11.64
N ARG A 128 17.94 15.92 10.91
CA ARG A 128 18.99 16.91 11.23
C ARG A 128 20.37 16.29 11.41
N ASN A 129 20.64 15.14 10.79
CA ASN A 129 21.86 14.36 10.98
C ASN A 129 22.19 14.11 12.47
N ASN A 130 21.17 13.97 13.30
CA ASN A 130 21.28 13.85 14.74
C ASN A 130 21.11 12.39 15.17
N PRO A 131 22.10 11.78 15.85
CA PRO A 131 22.05 10.35 16.17
C PRO A 131 20.92 10.00 17.15
N ASP A 132 20.51 10.91 18.02
CA ASP A 132 19.44 10.66 18.97
C ASP A 132 18.08 10.70 18.26
N LEU A 133 17.88 11.64 17.33
CA LEU A 133 16.65 11.70 16.49
C LEU A 133 16.59 10.51 15.53
N ILE A 134 17.73 10.07 14.98
CA ILE A 134 17.80 8.88 14.12
C ILE A 134 17.36 7.64 14.91
N TYR A 135 17.92 7.43 16.10
CA TYR A 135 17.53 6.31 16.94
C TYR A 135 16.06 6.37 17.34
N GLU A 136 15.61 7.53 17.82
CA GLU A 136 14.24 7.74 18.25
C GLU A 136 13.26 7.48 17.10
N TYR A 137 13.58 7.95 15.89
CA TYR A 137 12.78 7.69 14.71
C TYR A 137 12.65 6.20 14.42
N VAL A 138 13.77 5.49 14.26
CA VAL A 138 13.74 4.06 13.89
C VAL A 138 13.06 3.25 14.99
N ARG A 139 13.37 3.53 16.26
CA ARG A 139 12.79 2.81 17.39
C ARG A 139 11.30 3.04 17.55
N ASN A 140 10.81 4.27 17.35
CA ASN A 140 9.41 4.62 17.63
C ASN A 140 8.48 4.45 16.42
N ASN A 141 9.03 4.34 15.21
CA ASN A 141 8.22 4.39 13.99
C ASN A 141 8.37 3.18 13.07
N ILE A 142 9.39 2.34 13.25
CA ILE A 142 9.59 1.16 12.42
C ILE A 142 9.16 -0.08 13.20
N GLU A 143 8.18 -0.82 12.71
CA GLU A 143 7.71 -2.05 13.37
C GLU A 143 8.76 -3.18 13.27
N TYR A 144 8.76 -4.02 14.29
CA TYR A 144 9.63 -5.18 14.34
C TYR A 144 8.99 -6.40 13.69
N THR A 145 9.71 -7.00 12.73
CA THR A 145 9.37 -8.28 12.11
C THR A 145 10.22 -9.39 12.72
N PRO A 146 9.64 -10.40 13.37
CA PRO A 146 10.40 -11.44 14.04
C PRO A 146 10.90 -12.50 13.05
N THR A 147 11.96 -12.16 12.31
CA THR A 147 12.66 -13.07 11.41
C THR A 147 14.16 -12.80 11.52
N TRP A 148 14.97 -13.85 11.55
CA TRP A 148 16.43 -13.72 11.60
C TRP A 148 17.01 -13.42 10.22
N GLY A 149 18.05 -12.59 10.18
CA GLY A 149 18.71 -12.17 8.94
C GLY A 149 18.14 -10.91 8.31
N VAL A 150 18.83 -10.42 7.29
CA VAL A 150 18.39 -9.29 6.46
C VAL A 150 17.25 -9.77 5.58
N GLN A 151 16.18 -9.00 5.49
CA GLN A 151 15.06 -9.30 4.59
C GLN A 151 15.01 -8.27 3.46
N LYS A 152 14.94 -6.99 3.77
CA LYS A 152 14.70 -5.92 2.82
C LYS A 152 15.70 -4.77 2.90
N GLY A 153 16.62 -4.79 3.86
CA GLY A 153 17.65 -3.76 4.06
C GLY A 153 17.09 -2.38 4.42
N ALA A 154 17.94 -1.37 4.38
CA ALA A 154 17.59 -0.02 4.81
C ALA A 154 16.44 0.59 3.98
N LEU A 155 16.52 0.50 2.65
CA LEU A 155 15.51 1.08 1.76
C LEU A 155 14.14 0.42 1.97
N GLY A 156 14.08 -0.92 1.97
CA GLY A 156 12.83 -1.64 2.17
C GLY A 156 12.22 -1.39 3.55
N THR A 157 13.05 -1.20 4.57
CA THR A 157 12.61 -0.85 5.92
C THR A 157 11.90 0.51 5.96
N ILE A 158 12.39 1.49 5.22
CA ILE A 158 11.70 2.79 5.09
C ILE A 158 10.40 2.62 4.29
N LEU A 159 10.43 1.90 3.16
CA LEU A 159 9.27 1.71 2.29
C LEU A 159 8.08 1.10 3.02
N ASP A 160 8.34 0.12 3.90
CA ASP A 160 7.28 -0.62 4.58
C ASP A 160 7.07 -0.18 6.03
N ASN A 161 7.92 0.67 6.58
CA ASN A 161 7.97 1.04 7.99
C ASN A 161 8.05 -0.17 8.93
N GLN A 162 8.67 -1.23 8.49
CA GLN A 162 8.87 -2.46 9.27
C GLN A 162 10.06 -3.24 8.76
N GLY A 163 10.69 -3.99 9.65
CA GLY A 163 11.85 -4.82 9.31
C GLY A 163 12.36 -5.63 10.48
N THR A 164 13.23 -6.58 10.19
CA THR A 164 13.92 -7.42 11.19
C THR A 164 14.87 -6.58 12.03
N ALA A 165 15.50 -7.18 13.04
CA ALA A 165 16.57 -6.52 13.78
C ALA A 165 17.74 -6.11 12.87
N PHE A 166 18.07 -6.96 11.89
CA PHE A 166 19.08 -6.68 10.87
C PHE A 166 18.70 -5.50 9.97
N ASP A 167 17.46 -5.48 9.47
CA ASP A 167 16.97 -4.42 8.59
C ASP A 167 16.94 -3.07 9.30
N GLN A 168 16.49 -3.04 10.56
CA GLN A 168 16.43 -1.81 11.36
C GLN A 168 17.83 -1.33 11.75
N ALA A 169 18.75 -2.27 12.03
CA ALA A 169 20.16 -1.93 12.22
C ALA A 169 20.79 -1.40 10.92
N SER A 170 20.46 -1.98 9.75
CA SER A 170 20.91 -1.48 8.45
C SER A 170 20.44 -0.06 8.20
N LEU A 171 19.13 0.21 8.44
CA LEU A 171 18.60 1.56 8.30
C LEU A 171 19.31 2.54 9.23
N MET A 172 19.48 2.20 10.50
CA MET A 172 20.10 3.10 11.47
C MET A 172 21.58 3.33 11.16
N VAL A 173 22.34 2.29 10.80
CA VAL A 173 23.76 2.41 10.43
C VAL A 173 23.93 3.29 9.21
N GLU A 174 23.11 3.10 8.18
CA GLU A 174 23.18 3.93 6.98
C GLU A 174 22.81 5.39 7.26
N LEU A 175 21.75 5.65 8.04
CA LEU A 175 21.39 6.99 8.47
C LEU A 175 22.54 7.69 9.23
N LEU A 176 23.17 6.98 10.15
CA LEU A 176 24.31 7.51 10.92
C LEU A 176 25.52 7.79 10.02
N ARG A 177 25.84 6.88 9.08
CA ARG A 177 26.94 7.07 8.12
C ARG A 177 26.69 8.24 7.19
N GLN A 178 25.46 8.37 6.66
CA GLN A 178 25.05 9.54 5.87
C GLN A 178 25.17 10.85 6.68
N SER A 179 24.95 10.77 7.98
CA SER A 179 25.14 11.89 8.90
C SER A 179 26.60 12.11 9.32
N GLY A 180 27.54 11.33 8.77
CA GLY A 180 29.00 11.47 9.00
C GLY A 180 29.50 10.84 10.30
N TYR A 181 28.72 9.96 10.94
CA TYR A 181 29.19 9.20 12.11
C TYR A 181 29.85 7.88 11.70
N THR A 182 30.81 7.44 12.50
CA THR A 182 31.34 6.07 12.39
C THR A 182 30.37 5.14 13.12
N ALA A 183 29.67 4.31 12.36
CA ALA A 183 28.71 3.35 12.88
C ALA A 183 28.98 1.94 12.35
N SER A 184 28.73 0.94 13.18
CA SER A 184 28.92 -0.47 12.90
C SER A 184 27.75 -1.29 13.43
N TYR A 185 27.60 -2.48 12.89
CA TYR A 185 26.65 -3.49 13.34
C TYR A 185 27.29 -4.30 14.47
N VAL A 186 26.50 -4.66 15.45
CA VAL A 186 26.94 -5.49 16.56
C VAL A 186 25.98 -6.66 16.73
N LYS A 187 26.53 -7.88 16.67
CA LYS A 187 25.81 -9.09 17.05
C LYS A 187 26.26 -9.53 18.45
N GLY A 188 25.30 -9.79 19.30
CA GLY A 188 25.52 -10.30 20.65
C GLY A 188 24.30 -11.05 21.15
N ARG A 189 24.26 -11.27 22.45
CA ARG A 189 23.16 -11.95 23.12
C ARG A 189 22.42 -11.00 24.04
N ILE A 190 21.11 -11.13 24.07
CA ILE A 190 20.25 -10.42 25.02
C ILE A 190 19.51 -11.39 25.93
N SER A 191 19.21 -10.95 27.16
CA SER A 191 18.46 -11.69 28.16
C SER A 191 17.17 -10.96 28.48
N LEU A 192 16.05 -11.62 28.29
CA LEU A 192 14.72 -11.04 28.45
C LEU A 192 13.91 -11.80 29.49
N THR A 193 13.17 -11.09 30.30
CA THR A 193 12.09 -11.66 31.12
C THR A 193 10.89 -12.04 30.24
N ALA A 194 9.99 -12.86 30.77
CA ALA A 194 8.76 -13.22 30.10
C ALA A 194 7.93 -11.97 29.69
N ALA A 195 7.84 -10.97 30.57
CA ALA A 195 7.12 -9.74 30.30
C ALA A 195 7.76 -8.96 29.14
N GLN A 196 9.07 -8.74 29.17
CA GLN A 196 9.79 -8.05 28.09
C GLN A 196 9.63 -8.76 26.74
N PHE A 197 9.65 -10.09 26.74
CA PHE A 197 9.42 -10.87 25.53
C PHE A 197 7.99 -10.74 25.01
N SER A 198 7.00 -10.88 25.91
CA SER A 198 5.59 -10.72 25.54
C SER A 198 5.30 -9.32 24.98
N ASP A 199 5.83 -8.26 25.62
CA ASP A 199 5.62 -6.88 25.19
C ASP A 199 6.21 -6.61 23.80
N TRP A 200 7.31 -7.26 23.47
CA TRP A 200 7.98 -7.09 22.18
C TRP A 200 7.36 -7.99 21.10
N PHE A 201 7.31 -9.31 21.32
CA PHE A 201 6.90 -10.29 20.30
C PHE A 201 5.40 -10.52 20.21
N GLY A 202 4.68 -10.33 21.28
CA GLY A 202 3.23 -10.51 21.29
C GLY A 202 2.71 -11.90 21.57
N VAL A 203 3.57 -12.80 21.99
CA VAL A 203 3.23 -14.19 22.30
C VAL A 203 2.80 -14.33 23.75
N ASP A 204 1.87 -15.22 24.02
CA ASP A 204 1.47 -15.62 25.37
C ASP A 204 2.59 -16.40 26.07
N THR A 205 3.32 -15.72 26.91
CA THR A 205 4.43 -16.32 27.68
C THR A 205 3.99 -17.27 28.78
N THR A 206 2.69 -17.39 29.07
CA THR A 206 2.17 -18.48 29.93
C THR A 206 2.25 -19.84 29.22
N LYS A 207 2.57 -19.86 27.94
CA LYS A 207 2.73 -21.03 27.07
C LYS A 207 4.15 -21.05 26.48
N VAL A 208 5.12 -21.64 27.18
CA VAL A 208 6.51 -21.69 26.70
C VAL A 208 6.63 -22.29 25.29
N CYS A 209 5.75 -23.22 24.93
CA CYS A 209 5.75 -23.80 23.58
C CYS A 209 5.39 -22.82 22.49
N ALA A 210 4.53 -21.84 22.74
CA ALA A 210 4.25 -20.76 21.77
C ALA A 210 5.50 -19.91 21.52
N VAL A 211 6.23 -19.58 22.58
CA VAL A 211 7.49 -18.84 22.50
C VAL A 211 8.54 -19.58 21.66
N LEU A 212 8.75 -20.87 21.97
CA LEU A 212 9.72 -21.70 21.26
C LEU A 212 9.33 -21.93 19.80
N ASN A 213 8.03 -22.08 19.53
CA ASN A 213 7.50 -22.26 18.18
C ASN A 213 7.74 -21.01 17.33
N LEU A 214 7.47 -19.82 17.89
CA LEU A 214 7.75 -18.57 17.18
C LEU A 214 9.24 -18.42 16.90
N LEU A 215 10.10 -18.54 17.91
CA LEU A 215 11.56 -18.35 17.74
C LEU A 215 12.15 -19.37 16.76
N GLY A 216 11.71 -20.62 16.81
CA GLY A 216 12.13 -21.67 15.88
C GLY A 216 11.73 -21.36 14.43
N ASN A 217 10.47 -20.98 14.19
CA ASN A 217 10.01 -20.63 12.84
C ASN A 217 10.60 -19.32 12.35
N ALA A 218 10.82 -18.35 13.22
CA ALA A 218 11.52 -17.09 12.91
C ALA A 218 13.03 -17.27 12.71
N GLN A 219 13.57 -18.45 12.96
CA GLN A 219 14.98 -18.79 12.86
C GLN A 219 15.88 -17.98 13.83
N ILE A 220 15.33 -17.45 14.92
CA ILE A 220 16.07 -16.63 15.88
C ILE A 220 16.85 -17.55 16.83
N PRO A 221 18.21 -17.50 16.83
CA PRO A 221 19.01 -18.39 17.68
C PRO A 221 18.77 -18.12 19.15
N THR A 222 18.43 -19.18 19.88
CA THR A 222 18.07 -19.14 21.30
C THR A 222 19.03 -20.02 22.07
N SER A 223 19.72 -19.46 23.07
CA SER A 223 20.77 -20.16 23.80
C SER A 223 20.33 -20.70 25.17
N SER A 224 19.28 -20.13 25.75
CA SER A 224 18.75 -20.54 27.04
C SER A 224 17.27 -20.17 27.14
N VAL A 225 16.46 -21.08 27.60
CA VAL A 225 15.05 -20.86 27.95
C VAL A 225 14.81 -21.42 29.34
N ILE A 226 14.36 -20.59 30.23
CA ILE A 226 13.99 -20.98 31.61
C ILE A 226 12.48 -20.91 31.69
N ALA A 227 11.85 -22.04 32.00
CA ALA A 227 10.43 -22.15 32.21
C ALA A 227 10.11 -22.48 33.69
N THR A 228 8.86 -22.30 34.09
CA THR A 228 8.39 -22.51 35.46
C THR A 228 8.37 -24.00 35.87
N ALA A 229 8.41 -24.88 34.88
CA ALA A 229 8.53 -26.33 35.09
C ALA A 229 9.30 -26.97 33.95
N ALA A 230 9.91 -28.11 34.18
CA ALA A 230 10.52 -28.93 33.14
C ALA A 230 9.44 -29.52 32.23
N GLY A 231 9.74 -29.62 30.92
CA GLY A 231 8.81 -30.20 29.94
C GLY A 231 9.38 -30.15 28.55
N SER A 232 8.67 -30.75 27.60
CA SER A 232 9.02 -30.72 26.19
C SER A 232 7.82 -30.22 25.35
N CYS A 233 8.09 -29.54 24.24
CA CYS A 233 7.06 -29.13 23.28
C CYS A 233 6.96 -30.15 22.12
N PRO A 234 5.74 -30.45 21.62
CA PRO A 234 4.47 -29.93 22.12
C PRO A 234 4.03 -30.64 23.41
N GLY A 235 3.21 -29.99 24.20
CA GLY A 235 2.54 -30.58 25.35
C GLY A 235 2.89 -29.98 26.72
N SER A 236 3.99 -29.23 26.83
CA SER A 236 4.30 -28.50 28.06
C SER A 236 3.27 -27.40 28.34
N THR A 237 2.80 -27.32 29.56
CA THR A 237 1.93 -26.25 30.06
C THR A 237 2.72 -25.21 30.87
N ALA A 238 4.04 -25.32 30.91
CA ALA A 238 4.90 -24.41 31.65
C ALA A 238 4.87 -23.00 31.03
N ALA A 239 5.00 -22.01 31.91
CA ALA A 239 5.19 -20.62 31.49
C ALA A 239 6.68 -20.31 31.30
N LEU A 240 6.97 -19.35 30.43
CA LEU A 240 8.31 -18.76 30.32
C LEU A 240 8.61 -17.98 31.61
N TYR A 241 9.82 -18.10 32.12
CA TYR A 241 10.37 -17.23 33.14
C TYR A 241 11.34 -16.21 32.53
N SER A 242 12.32 -16.67 31.78
CA SER A 242 13.27 -15.83 31.03
C SER A 242 13.87 -16.60 29.87
N LEU A 243 14.45 -15.88 28.92
CA LEU A 243 15.18 -16.49 27.82
C LEU A 243 16.39 -15.66 27.41
N LYS A 244 17.34 -16.29 26.73
CA LYS A 244 18.48 -15.63 26.08
C LYS A 244 18.46 -15.97 24.60
N LEU A 245 18.54 -14.94 23.77
CA LEU A 245 18.58 -15.07 22.30
C LEU A 245 19.67 -14.19 21.69
N ASP A 246 20.14 -14.57 20.51
CA ASP A 246 21.06 -13.75 19.73
C ASP A 246 20.30 -12.58 19.10
N HIS A 247 20.97 -11.44 19.02
CA HIS A 247 20.37 -10.21 18.57
C HIS A 247 21.38 -9.32 17.86
N VAL A 248 20.88 -8.35 17.04
CA VAL A 248 21.70 -7.39 16.32
C VAL A 248 21.25 -5.97 16.64
N TRP A 249 22.24 -5.11 16.94
CA TRP A 249 22.04 -3.71 17.24
C TRP A 249 23.15 -2.84 16.64
N VAL A 250 23.19 -1.56 16.96
CA VAL A 250 24.09 -0.58 16.38
C VAL A 250 25.07 -0.05 17.41
N LYS A 251 26.35 0.08 17.02
CA LYS A 251 27.37 0.84 17.75
C LYS A 251 27.73 2.08 16.94
N VAL A 252 27.83 3.21 17.60
CA VAL A 252 28.22 4.47 16.98
C VAL A 252 29.20 5.23 17.84
N ASN A 253 30.21 5.84 17.20
CA ASN A 253 31.12 6.75 17.88
C ASN A 253 30.60 8.18 17.81
N ILE A 254 30.39 8.81 18.97
CA ILE A 254 29.93 10.19 19.06
C ILE A 254 30.89 10.96 19.95
N GLY A 255 31.64 11.89 19.37
CA GLY A 255 32.59 12.69 20.11
C GLY A 255 33.71 11.89 20.79
N GLY A 256 34.16 10.77 20.19
CA GLY A 256 35.18 9.89 20.74
C GLY A 256 34.64 8.79 21.68
N THR A 257 33.38 8.83 22.05
CA THR A 257 32.75 7.83 22.92
C THR A 257 31.86 6.89 22.12
N ASN A 258 31.97 5.58 22.39
CA ASN A 258 31.12 4.56 21.75
C ASN A 258 29.81 4.38 22.52
N TYR A 259 28.68 4.42 21.79
CA TYR A 259 27.36 4.16 22.32
C TYR A 259 26.68 3.03 21.56
N TYR A 260 25.78 2.32 22.22
CA TYR A 260 24.98 1.24 21.64
C TYR A 260 23.52 1.66 21.59
N PHE A 261 22.90 1.39 20.45
CA PHE A 261 21.50 1.66 20.20
C PHE A 261 20.83 0.41 19.63
N ASP A 262 19.70 0.01 20.21
CA ASP A 262 18.88 -1.07 19.68
C ASP A 262 17.56 -0.52 19.15
N PRO A 263 17.47 -0.29 17.84
CA PRO A 263 16.27 0.29 17.26
C PRO A 263 15.12 -0.71 17.16
N SER A 264 15.40 -2.01 17.26
CA SER A 264 14.41 -3.08 17.05
C SER A 264 13.71 -3.55 18.31
N TYR A 265 14.34 -3.41 19.48
CA TYR A 265 13.70 -3.71 20.75
C TYR A 265 12.73 -2.61 21.17
N LYS A 266 11.44 -2.92 21.19
CA LYS A 266 10.39 -1.95 21.53
C LYS A 266 9.19 -2.63 22.19
N PRO A 267 8.76 -2.19 23.38
CA PRO A 267 7.51 -2.63 23.94
C PRO A 267 6.33 -2.06 23.15
N HIS A 268 5.20 -2.74 23.24
CA HIS A 268 3.97 -2.36 22.55
C HIS A 268 2.81 -2.22 23.53
N THR A 269 1.94 -1.27 23.28
CA THR A 269 0.61 -1.20 23.86
C THR A 269 -0.34 -1.99 22.97
N ARG A 270 -1.08 -2.96 23.57
CA ARG A 270 -1.99 -3.82 22.83
C ARG A 270 -3.40 -3.28 22.84
N LYS A 271 -4.09 -3.46 21.73
CA LYS A 271 -5.52 -3.26 21.61
C LYS A 271 -6.23 -4.58 21.68
N THR A 272 -7.26 -4.63 22.48
CA THR A 272 -8.21 -5.76 22.48
C THR A 272 -9.27 -5.43 21.44
N GLY A 273 -9.43 -6.24 20.42
CA GLY A 273 -10.51 -6.08 19.45
C GLY A 273 -11.90 -6.16 20.07
N ILE A 274 -12.91 -6.24 19.25
CA ILE A 274 -14.30 -6.49 19.68
C ILE A 274 -14.65 -7.96 19.49
N ASP A 275 -15.74 -8.41 20.13
CA ASP A 275 -16.34 -9.71 19.79
C ASP A 275 -17.06 -9.59 18.44
N LEU A 276 -16.37 -10.03 17.37
CA LEU A 276 -16.92 -10.03 16.02
C LEU A 276 -18.09 -10.98 15.86
N THR A 277 -18.12 -12.10 16.57
CA THR A 277 -19.25 -13.05 16.52
C THR A 277 -20.52 -12.39 17.01
N LEU A 278 -20.43 -11.67 18.12
CA LEU A 278 -21.55 -10.88 18.65
C LEU A 278 -21.91 -9.72 17.72
N ALA A 279 -20.93 -8.96 17.25
CA ALA A 279 -21.17 -7.76 16.43
C ALA A 279 -21.75 -8.09 15.05
N THR A 280 -21.40 -9.23 14.46
CA THR A 280 -21.95 -9.71 13.18
C THR A 280 -23.25 -10.48 13.35
N GLY A 281 -23.49 -11.07 14.51
CA GLY A 281 -24.56 -12.04 14.75
C GLY A 281 -24.26 -13.40 14.07
N TYR A 282 -23.00 -13.71 13.77
CA TYR A 282 -22.60 -14.96 13.15
C TYR A 282 -22.91 -16.16 14.05
N ASN A 283 -23.53 -17.17 13.45
CA ASN A 283 -23.73 -18.47 14.08
C ASN A 283 -23.30 -19.58 13.11
N ALA A 284 -22.27 -20.33 13.46
CA ALA A 284 -21.64 -21.33 12.60
C ALA A 284 -22.61 -22.41 12.11
N ALA A 285 -23.44 -22.96 13.01
CA ALA A 285 -24.37 -24.02 12.66
C ALA A 285 -25.47 -23.56 11.71
N SER A 286 -26.06 -22.39 11.97
CA SER A 286 -27.09 -21.79 11.12
C SER A 286 -26.53 -21.41 9.74
N TYR A 287 -25.30 -20.87 9.70
CA TYR A 287 -24.61 -20.53 8.47
C TYR A 287 -24.34 -21.75 7.60
N LEU A 288 -23.78 -22.81 8.19
CA LEU A 288 -23.47 -24.06 7.47
C LEU A 288 -24.75 -24.71 6.94
N THR A 289 -25.82 -24.80 7.75
CA THR A 289 -27.14 -25.31 7.33
C THR A 289 -27.71 -24.50 6.16
N SER A 290 -27.60 -23.18 6.23
CA SER A 290 -28.08 -22.28 5.17
C SER A 290 -27.28 -22.44 3.88
N ALA A 291 -25.94 -22.54 3.97
CA ALA A 291 -25.05 -22.73 2.84
C ALA A 291 -25.21 -24.10 2.15
N GLN A 292 -25.57 -25.14 2.91
CA GLN A 292 -25.82 -26.48 2.42
C GLN A 292 -27.28 -26.70 1.96
N SER A 293 -28.16 -25.72 2.10
CA SER A 293 -29.57 -25.87 1.74
C SER A 293 -29.74 -26.25 0.26
N GLY A 294 -30.28 -27.46 0.03
CA GLY A 294 -30.44 -28.04 -1.30
C GLY A 294 -29.18 -28.71 -1.88
N ALA A 295 -28.09 -28.73 -1.14
CA ALA A 295 -26.85 -29.36 -1.58
C ALA A 295 -26.83 -30.89 -1.33
N THR A 296 -26.07 -31.59 -2.16
CA THR A 296 -25.63 -32.96 -1.91
C THR A 296 -24.21 -32.93 -1.36
N VAL A 297 -24.03 -33.40 -0.15
CA VAL A 297 -22.73 -33.50 0.50
C VAL A 297 -22.43 -34.97 0.77
N THR A 298 -21.31 -35.46 0.23
CA THR A 298 -20.84 -36.85 0.43
C THR A 298 -19.38 -36.85 0.86
N ALA A 299 -18.82 -38.01 1.13
CA ALA A 299 -17.38 -38.13 1.44
C ALA A 299 -16.49 -37.84 0.23
N ASP A 300 -16.99 -37.97 -0.99
CA ASP A 300 -16.23 -37.87 -2.22
C ASP A 300 -16.47 -36.59 -3.00
N TYR A 301 -17.62 -35.93 -2.81
CA TYR A 301 -17.97 -34.71 -3.54
C TYR A 301 -19.05 -33.88 -2.86
N VAL A 302 -19.12 -32.62 -3.25
CA VAL A 302 -20.25 -31.75 -3.02
C VAL A 302 -20.86 -31.26 -4.32
N GLN A 303 -22.15 -30.96 -4.33
CA GLN A 303 -22.88 -30.42 -5.48
C GLN A 303 -24.05 -29.55 -5.01
N GLY A 304 -24.32 -28.45 -5.69
CA GLY A 304 -25.47 -27.61 -5.43
C GLY A 304 -25.35 -26.80 -4.13
N ILE A 305 -24.12 -26.46 -3.65
CA ILE A 305 -23.90 -25.55 -2.52
C ILE A 305 -24.62 -24.23 -2.81
N ASN A 306 -25.35 -23.74 -1.83
CA ASN A 306 -26.23 -22.59 -1.98
C ASN A 306 -25.46 -21.26 -1.95
N ARG A 307 -24.93 -20.90 -3.11
CA ARG A 307 -24.16 -19.66 -3.36
C ARG A 307 -24.95 -18.40 -2.96
N SER A 308 -26.26 -18.37 -3.21
CA SER A 308 -27.10 -17.22 -2.89
C SER A 308 -27.22 -16.99 -1.39
N ASN A 309 -27.43 -18.08 -0.63
CA ASN A 309 -27.50 -18.00 0.83
C ASN A 309 -26.16 -17.58 1.44
N ILE A 310 -25.03 -18.08 0.92
CA ILE A 310 -23.69 -17.66 1.37
C ILE A 310 -23.52 -16.17 1.24
N ARG A 311 -23.81 -15.60 0.06
CA ARG A 311 -23.70 -14.16 -0.22
C ARG A 311 -24.65 -13.32 0.64
N SER A 312 -25.91 -13.75 0.79
CA SER A 312 -26.89 -13.07 1.61
C SER A 312 -26.50 -13.03 3.09
N ASN A 313 -26.01 -14.16 3.61
CA ASN A 313 -25.56 -14.24 5.00
C ASN A 313 -24.34 -13.35 5.24
N LEU A 314 -23.32 -13.41 4.37
CA LEU A 314 -22.13 -12.55 4.49
C LEU A 314 -22.50 -11.06 4.42
N ALA A 315 -23.37 -10.68 3.50
CA ALA A 315 -23.87 -9.31 3.43
C ALA A 315 -24.62 -8.91 4.71
N THR A 316 -25.42 -9.81 5.28
CA THR A 316 -26.11 -9.57 6.56
C THR A 316 -25.11 -9.36 7.70
N TYR A 317 -24.10 -10.22 7.83
CA TYR A 317 -23.08 -10.11 8.86
C TYR A 317 -22.28 -8.81 8.72
N ALA A 318 -21.91 -8.45 7.51
CA ALA A 318 -21.22 -7.19 7.22
C ALA A 318 -22.09 -5.97 7.59
N ASN A 319 -23.37 -6.00 7.29
CA ASN A 319 -24.30 -4.93 7.62
C ASN A 319 -24.56 -4.78 9.12
N ASN A 320 -24.64 -5.91 9.83
CA ASN A 320 -24.73 -5.92 11.29
C ASN A 320 -23.47 -5.30 11.91
N LEU A 321 -22.29 -5.70 11.43
CA LEU A 321 -21.02 -5.13 11.88
C LEU A 321 -20.94 -3.64 11.58
N ALA A 322 -21.34 -3.21 10.37
CA ALA A 322 -21.39 -1.80 10.01
C ALA A 322 -22.30 -0.99 10.95
N SER A 323 -23.47 -1.54 11.29
CA SER A 323 -24.41 -0.94 12.23
C SER A 323 -23.83 -0.85 13.64
N TYR A 324 -23.17 -1.93 14.09
CA TYR A 324 -22.48 -1.96 15.37
C TYR A 324 -21.39 -0.91 15.46
N LEU A 325 -20.52 -0.80 14.44
CA LEU A 325 -19.41 0.15 14.41
C LEU A 325 -19.92 1.60 14.36
N ARG A 326 -20.92 1.90 13.53
CA ARG A 326 -21.51 3.24 13.46
C ARG A 326 -22.09 3.69 14.80
N THR A 327 -22.64 2.77 15.59
CA THR A 327 -23.26 3.09 16.88
C THR A 327 -22.25 3.16 18.01
N ASN A 328 -21.33 2.21 18.07
CA ASN A 328 -20.48 2.01 19.26
C ASN A 328 -19.04 2.47 19.06
N LYS A 329 -18.52 2.53 17.82
CA LYS A 329 -17.13 2.83 17.48
C LYS A 329 -17.01 3.58 16.14
N PRO A 330 -17.65 4.74 15.94
CA PRO A 330 -17.77 5.39 14.63
C PRO A 330 -16.45 5.87 14.02
N ALA A 331 -15.41 6.07 14.84
CA ALA A 331 -14.10 6.53 14.41
C ALA A 331 -13.01 5.45 14.57
N SER A 332 -13.41 4.17 14.60
CA SER A 332 -12.47 3.07 14.79
C SER A 332 -11.60 2.85 13.55
N VAL A 333 -10.32 2.62 13.78
CA VAL A 333 -9.41 2.01 12.81
C VAL A 333 -9.51 0.49 12.89
N LEU A 334 -8.93 -0.20 11.93
CA LEU A 334 -8.99 -1.67 11.82
C LEU A 334 -8.61 -2.37 13.13
N ASP A 335 -7.48 -1.96 13.74
CA ASP A 335 -6.97 -2.57 14.97
C ASP A 335 -7.85 -2.36 16.21
N ASP A 336 -8.74 -1.39 16.22
CA ASP A 336 -9.72 -1.22 17.30
C ASP A 336 -10.81 -2.30 17.25
N VAL A 337 -10.92 -2.98 16.13
CA VAL A 337 -11.93 -4.00 15.84
C VAL A 337 -11.35 -5.41 15.88
N ILE A 338 -10.21 -5.64 15.22
CA ILE A 338 -9.61 -6.98 15.17
C ILE A 338 -8.62 -7.26 16.28
N GLY A 339 -8.24 -6.24 17.04
CA GLY A 339 -7.07 -6.23 17.91
C GLY A 339 -5.82 -5.78 17.16
N GLY A 340 -4.82 -5.41 17.90
CA GLY A 340 -3.58 -4.93 17.31
C GLY A 340 -2.60 -4.45 18.36
N LYS A 341 -1.55 -3.78 17.93
CA LYS A 341 -0.55 -3.22 18.81
C LYS A 341 0.00 -1.90 18.28
N THR A 342 0.47 -1.06 19.17
CA THR A 342 1.19 0.16 18.82
C THR A 342 2.50 0.20 19.59
N ILE A 343 3.56 0.67 18.92
CA ILE A 343 4.84 0.89 19.60
C ILE A 343 4.61 1.86 20.75
N THR A 344 5.04 1.47 21.97
CA THR A 344 5.10 2.40 23.10
C THR A 344 6.27 3.35 22.86
N PRO A 345 6.03 4.65 22.62
CA PRO A 345 7.10 5.58 22.30
C PRO A 345 8.11 5.68 23.44
N TYR A 346 9.35 5.86 23.11
CA TYR A 346 10.37 6.21 24.09
C TYR A 346 10.12 7.63 24.57
N VAL A 347 9.91 7.81 25.86
CA VAL A 347 9.56 9.11 26.46
C VAL A 347 10.60 9.50 27.48
N GLY A 348 11.55 10.31 27.05
CA GLY A 348 12.56 10.86 27.95
C GLY A 348 13.61 9.85 28.41
N GLY A 349 14.64 10.30 29.13
CA GLY A 349 15.72 9.47 29.61
C GLY A 349 17.00 9.59 28.78
N ASN A 350 18.00 8.81 29.12
CA ASN A 350 19.29 8.78 28.42
C ASN A 350 19.21 7.80 27.26
N LEU A 351 19.14 8.31 26.04
CA LEU A 351 19.15 7.49 24.82
C LEU A 351 20.50 6.83 24.57
N ARG A 352 21.57 7.43 25.05
CA ARG A 352 22.94 7.00 24.81
C ARG A 352 23.42 6.08 25.92
N GLN A 353 23.68 4.83 25.56
CA GLN A 353 24.07 3.79 26.50
C GLN A 353 25.42 3.21 26.12
N SER A 354 26.29 3.00 27.11
CA SER A 354 27.57 2.28 26.91
C SER A 354 27.37 0.75 26.85
N THR A 355 26.22 0.27 27.28
CA THR A 355 25.81 -1.14 27.27
C THR A 355 24.30 -1.19 27.29
N LEU A 356 23.68 -2.07 26.51
CA LEU A 356 22.21 -2.22 26.55
C LEU A 356 21.76 -2.83 27.90
N PRO A 357 20.64 -2.41 28.49
CA PRO A 357 20.20 -2.86 29.82
C PRO A 357 19.92 -4.38 29.91
N TYR A 358 19.57 -4.98 28.79
CA TYR A 358 19.27 -6.42 28.65
C TYR A 358 20.37 -7.19 27.93
N GLN A 359 21.54 -6.61 27.68
CA GLN A 359 22.67 -7.26 27.05
C GLN A 359 23.23 -8.36 27.99
N ASP A 360 23.47 -9.54 27.45
CA ASP A 360 24.22 -10.58 28.15
C ASP A 360 25.72 -10.29 28.01
N THR A 361 26.28 -9.66 29.01
CA THR A 361 27.70 -9.27 29.03
C THR A 361 28.67 -10.45 29.23
N THR A 362 28.14 -11.66 29.43
CA THR A 362 28.98 -12.87 29.56
C THR A 362 29.40 -13.43 28.22
N VAL A 363 28.86 -12.91 27.11
CA VAL A 363 29.20 -13.33 25.74
C VAL A 363 29.90 -12.19 24.99
N ALA A 364 30.98 -12.54 24.31
CA ALA A 364 31.71 -11.58 23.48
C ALA A 364 30.82 -11.05 22.33
N LEU A 365 30.95 -9.78 22.05
CA LEU A 365 30.28 -9.14 20.93
C LEU A 365 31.03 -9.39 19.62
N THR A 366 30.29 -9.60 18.54
CA THR A 366 30.84 -9.62 17.18
C THR A 366 30.48 -8.29 16.50
N GLU A 367 31.47 -7.55 16.05
CA GLU A 367 31.26 -6.27 15.37
C GLU A 367 31.56 -6.41 13.87
N TRP A 368 30.69 -5.85 13.07
CA TRP A 368 30.84 -5.73 11.61
C TRP A 368 30.92 -4.26 11.24
N SER A 369 32.12 -3.82 10.88
CA SER A 369 32.40 -2.41 10.66
C SER A 369 31.94 -1.90 9.28
N THR A 370 31.86 -2.76 8.29
CA THR A 370 31.51 -2.41 6.91
C THR A 370 30.08 -2.77 6.55
N ASP A 371 29.74 -4.03 6.62
CA ASP A 371 28.45 -4.56 6.20
C ASP A 371 28.13 -5.84 6.98
N ILE A 372 26.85 -6.20 6.98
CA ILE A 372 26.37 -7.48 7.51
C ILE A 372 26.92 -8.58 6.60
N PRO A 373 27.50 -9.65 7.15
CA PRO A 373 28.04 -10.74 6.35
C PRO A 373 26.99 -11.41 5.45
N ALA A 374 27.41 -11.82 4.26
CA ALA A 374 26.55 -12.39 3.23
C ALA A 374 25.73 -13.61 3.69
N ASN A 375 26.25 -14.38 4.67
CA ASN A 375 25.52 -15.53 5.23
C ASN A 375 24.27 -15.16 6.05
N TYR A 376 24.01 -13.88 6.29
CA TYR A 376 22.76 -13.36 6.88
C TYR A 376 21.82 -12.72 5.85
N LYS A 377 22.18 -12.77 4.55
CA LYS A 377 21.42 -12.15 3.47
C LYS A 377 20.83 -13.24 2.56
N PRO A 378 19.51 -13.34 2.45
CA PRO A 378 18.89 -14.22 1.45
C PRO A 378 19.23 -13.77 0.04
N THR A 379 19.28 -14.73 -0.89
CA THR A 379 19.56 -14.48 -2.30
C THR A 379 18.50 -15.06 -3.21
N LEU A 380 18.27 -14.39 -4.32
CA LEU A 380 17.48 -14.87 -5.44
C LEU A 380 18.40 -15.04 -6.66
N ARG A 381 18.53 -16.25 -7.16
CA ARG A 381 19.15 -16.57 -8.44
C ARG A 381 18.09 -16.71 -9.51
N VAL A 382 18.29 -16.04 -10.63
CA VAL A 382 17.42 -16.06 -11.81
C VAL A 382 18.16 -16.65 -12.99
N GLN A 383 17.62 -17.71 -13.58
CA GLN A 383 18.21 -18.38 -14.73
C GLN A 383 17.20 -18.46 -15.87
N TYR A 384 17.59 -17.99 -17.06
CA TYR A 384 16.75 -18.04 -18.25
C TYR A 384 17.58 -17.86 -19.52
N GLN A 385 17.59 -18.86 -20.42
CA GLN A 385 18.16 -18.76 -21.77
C GLN A 385 19.57 -18.12 -21.78
N GLY A 386 20.48 -18.65 -20.97
CA GLY A 386 21.84 -18.14 -20.83
C GLY A 386 22.01 -16.99 -19.82
N ILE A 387 20.96 -16.40 -19.34
CA ILE A 387 21.01 -15.51 -18.15
C ILE A 387 21.24 -16.40 -16.92
N ASP A 388 22.17 -15.97 -16.06
CA ASP A 388 22.41 -16.54 -14.74
C ASP A 388 22.90 -15.43 -13.82
N ALA A 389 22.01 -14.91 -12.99
CA ALA A 389 22.29 -13.78 -12.11
C ALA A 389 21.75 -14.02 -10.72
N THR A 390 22.49 -13.61 -9.72
CA THR A 390 22.13 -13.74 -8.30
C THR A 390 22.16 -12.38 -7.61
N TYR A 391 21.12 -12.10 -6.85
CA TYR A 391 20.93 -10.86 -6.10
C TYR A 391 20.64 -11.16 -4.65
N THR A 392 21.12 -10.31 -3.73
CA THR A 392 20.62 -10.31 -2.35
C THR A 392 19.22 -9.69 -2.28
N SER A 393 18.42 -10.09 -1.30
CA SER A 393 17.06 -9.57 -1.11
C SER A 393 17.02 -8.04 -1.03
N GLU A 394 17.92 -7.46 -0.24
CA GLU A 394 18.03 -6.00 -0.07
C GLU A 394 18.43 -5.25 -1.35
N ALA A 395 19.18 -5.93 -2.26
CA ALA A 395 19.60 -5.32 -3.51
C ALA A 395 18.47 -5.14 -4.51
N ILE A 396 17.41 -5.97 -4.41
CA ILE A 396 16.28 -5.98 -5.36
C ILE A 396 14.98 -5.47 -4.75
N TYR A 397 14.87 -5.39 -3.42
CA TYR A 397 13.64 -4.94 -2.78
C TYR A 397 13.27 -3.50 -3.17
N GLY A 398 12.01 -3.29 -3.55
CA GLY A 398 11.52 -1.99 -4.03
C GLY A 398 12.07 -1.55 -5.38
N LYS A 399 12.82 -2.43 -6.06
CA LYS A 399 13.35 -2.20 -7.40
C LYS A 399 12.62 -3.05 -8.43
N ARG A 400 12.64 -2.58 -9.68
CA ARG A 400 12.05 -3.28 -10.81
C ARG A 400 13.09 -4.23 -11.41
N LEU A 401 12.97 -5.52 -11.09
CA LEU A 401 13.76 -6.59 -11.72
C LEU A 401 12.94 -7.15 -12.88
N SER A 402 13.36 -6.88 -14.12
CA SER A 402 12.55 -7.18 -15.30
C SER A 402 13.30 -8.03 -16.32
N ILE A 403 12.55 -8.85 -17.07
CA ILE A 403 13.01 -9.56 -18.27
C ILE A 403 12.27 -8.96 -19.47
N THR A 404 13.04 -8.45 -20.43
CA THR A 404 12.55 -7.97 -21.73
C THR A 404 13.37 -8.60 -22.87
N TYR A 405 13.17 -8.15 -24.11
CA TYR A 405 13.90 -8.66 -25.26
C TYR A 405 14.45 -7.50 -26.08
N ASN A 406 15.71 -7.63 -26.52
CA ASN A 406 16.33 -6.64 -27.41
C ASN A 406 15.99 -6.92 -28.88
N GLY A 407 16.47 -6.07 -29.79
CA GLY A 407 16.23 -6.19 -31.23
C GLY A 407 16.78 -7.47 -31.88
N ALA A 408 17.68 -8.20 -31.21
CA ALA A 408 18.20 -9.50 -31.61
C ALA A 408 17.40 -10.67 -31.00
N ASN A 409 16.24 -10.40 -30.39
CA ASN A 409 15.42 -11.38 -29.67
C ASN A 409 16.16 -12.09 -28.52
N GLN A 410 17.18 -11.45 -27.95
CA GLN A 410 17.84 -11.95 -26.75
C GLN A 410 17.09 -11.46 -25.53
N PRO A 411 16.83 -12.32 -24.53
CA PRO A 411 16.29 -11.87 -23.26
C PRO A 411 17.32 -11.01 -22.53
N VAL A 412 16.84 -9.92 -21.94
CA VAL A 412 17.64 -8.96 -21.18
C VAL A 412 17.09 -8.87 -19.78
N LEU A 413 17.90 -9.19 -18.80
CA LEU A 413 17.59 -8.97 -17.37
C LEU A 413 18.03 -7.58 -16.97
N MET A 414 17.11 -6.82 -16.40
CA MET A 414 17.34 -5.43 -16.02
C MET A 414 16.96 -5.20 -14.56
N LEU A 415 17.73 -4.38 -13.87
CA LEU A 415 17.41 -3.87 -12.54
C LEU A 415 17.20 -2.35 -12.61
N ASP A 416 15.98 -1.88 -12.39
CA ASP A 416 15.56 -0.48 -12.56
C ASP A 416 15.97 0.12 -13.91
N GLY A 417 15.86 -0.66 -14.99
CA GLY A 417 16.20 -0.23 -16.35
C GLY A 417 17.67 -0.39 -16.72
N VAL A 418 18.54 -0.76 -15.78
CA VAL A 418 19.95 -1.04 -16.05
C VAL A 418 20.12 -2.52 -16.40
N VAL A 419 20.72 -2.79 -17.56
CA VAL A 419 21.01 -4.16 -18.01
C VAL A 419 22.02 -4.81 -17.07
N THR A 420 21.63 -5.95 -16.48
CA THR A 420 22.53 -6.74 -15.60
C THR A 420 22.99 -8.03 -16.24
N ALA A 421 22.19 -8.60 -17.16
CA ALA A 421 22.57 -9.76 -17.94
C ALA A 421 21.82 -9.82 -19.28
N THR A 422 22.43 -10.42 -20.29
CA THR A 422 21.83 -10.67 -21.60
C THR A 422 21.98 -12.16 -21.92
N GLY A 423 20.92 -12.78 -22.33
CA GLY A 423 20.90 -14.21 -22.67
C GLY A 423 21.12 -14.50 -24.15
N THR A 424 20.84 -15.74 -24.54
CA THR A 424 20.87 -16.20 -25.94
C THR A 424 19.57 -15.89 -26.65
N ALA A 425 19.64 -15.57 -27.93
CA ALA A 425 18.47 -15.29 -28.76
C ALA A 425 17.47 -16.44 -28.78
N VAL A 426 16.19 -16.10 -28.73
CA VAL A 426 15.07 -17.04 -28.75
C VAL A 426 14.07 -16.67 -29.82
N THR A 427 13.28 -17.64 -30.28
CA THR A 427 12.20 -17.37 -31.23
C THR A 427 11.03 -16.69 -30.48
N PRO A 428 10.59 -15.50 -30.91
CA PRO A 428 9.42 -14.84 -30.31
C PRO A 428 8.18 -15.75 -30.33
N GLY A 429 7.41 -15.72 -29.25
CA GLY A 429 6.21 -16.54 -29.12
C GLY A 429 6.43 -17.95 -28.58
N THR A 430 7.68 -18.41 -28.46
CA THR A 430 7.98 -19.74 -27.86
C THR A 430 7.90 -19.63 -26.32
N TYR A 431 7.56 -20.74 -25.68
CA TYR A 431 7.55 -20.84 -24.23
C TYR A 431 8.89 -21.33 -23.71
N GLY A 432 9.35 -20.73 -22.60
CA GLY A 432 10.56 -21.12 -21.89
C GLY A 432 10.38 -20.99 -20.38
N ASN A 433 11.13 -21.78 -19.63
CA ASN A 433 11.07 -21.75 -18.16
C ASN A 433 12.12 -20.79 -17.61
N VAL A 434 11.69 -19.82 -16.82
CA VAL A 434 12.56 -19.07 -15.90
C VAL A 434 12.70 -19.93 -14.64
N SER A 435 13.93 -20.19 -14.24
CA SER A 435 14.22 -20.91 -13.00
C SER A 435 14.62 -19.90 -11.91
N PHE A 436 14.02 -20.06 -10.76
CA PHE A 436 14.29 -19.29 -9.56
C PHE A 436 14.90 -20.21 -8.50
N THR A 437 15.95 -19.73 -7.84
CA THR A 437 16.48 -20.38 -6.63
C THR A 437 16.61 -19.35 -5.54
N VAL A 438 15.81 -19.54 -4.49
CA VAL A 438 15.89 -18.74 -3.26
C VAL A 438 16.77 -19.49 -2.27
N THR A 439 17.78 -18.80 -1.73
CA THR A 439 18.66 -19.37 -0.72
C THR A 439 18.73 -18.41 0.46
N HIS A 440 18.36 -18.89 1.63
CA HIS A 440 18.58 -18.19 2.89
C HIS A 440 19.96 -18.58 3.46
N GLY A 441 20.45 -17.80 4.43
CA GLY A 441 21.71 -18.11 5.09
C GLY A 441 21.70 -19.44 5.86
N ALA A 442 22.86 -19.88 6.30
CA ALA A 442 23.02 -21.14 7.01
C ALA A 442 22.24 -21.22 8.35
N TYR A 443 21.71 -20.11 8.81
CA TYR A 443 20.82 -20.04 9.97
C TYR A 443 19.43 -20.56 9.71
N ALA A 444 18.99 -20.55 8.43
CA ALA A 444 17.61 -20.89 8.08
C ALA A 444 17.43 -22.42 7.95
N GLN A 445 16.20 -22.86 8.22
CA GLN A 445 15.81 -24.24 7.95
C GLN A 445 15.82 -24.51 6.44
N THR A 446 16.08 -25.74 6.06
CA THR A 446 16.14 -26.11 4.64
C THR A 446 14.85 -25.88 3.88
N TRP A 447 13.69 -25.91 4.56
CA TRP A 447 12.40 -25.64 3.95
C TRP A 447 12.23 -24.15 3.54
N ALA A 448 12.97 -23.22 4.12
CA ALA A 448 12.99 -21.83 3.70
C ALA A 448 13.70 -21.63 2.34
N ASN A 449 14.55 -22.57 1.93
CA ASN A 449 15.15 -22.55 0.59
C ASN A 449 14.18 -23.15 -0.42
N GLN A 450 14.07 -22.53 -1.59
CA GLN A 450 13.15 -22.97 -2.64
C GLN A 450 13.82 -22.91 -4.02
N ALA A 451 13.56 -23.92 -4.84
CA ALA A 451 13.84 -23.89 -6.26
C ALA A 451 12.57 -24.26 -7.04
N PHE A 452 12.23 -23.44 -8.02
CA PHE A 452 11.03 -23.62 -8.84
C PHE A 452 11.21 -22.99 -10.21
N THR A 453 10.33 -23.36 -11.14
CA THR A 453 10.33 -22.80 -12.49
C THR A 453 8.98 -22.20 -12.81
N GLN A 454 9.01 -21.13 -13.59
CA GLN A 454 7.81 -20.51 -14.13
C GLN A 454 7.92 -20.31 -15.62
N GLN A 455 6.87 -20.69 -16.34
CA GLN A 455 6.85 -20.57 -17.79
C GLN A 455 6.54 -19.15 -18.22
N ILE A 456 7.35 -18.61 -19.14
CA ILE A 456 7.09 -17.33 -19.80
C ILE A 456 7.10 -17.50 -21.32
N LYS A 457 6.45 -16.57 -22.02
CA LYS A 457 6.39 -16.54 -23.48
C LYS A 457 7.36 -15.51 -24.04
N ALA A 458 8.29 -15.94 -24.88
CA ALA A 458 9.31 -15.05 -25.46
C ALA A 458 8.69 -13.89 -26.23
N GLY A 459 9.28 -12.69 -26.08
CA GLY A 459 8.82 -11.44 -26.67
C GLY A 459 7.89 -10.62 -25.78
N GLY A 460 7.56 -11.09 -24.56
CA GLY A 460 6.81 -10.35 -23.57
C GLY A 460 7.70 -9.45 -22.68
N THR A 461 7.08 -8.71 -21.78
CA THR A 461 7.74 -8.02 -20.67
C THR A 461 7.32 -8.64 -19.37
N PHE A 462 8.27 -8.91 -18.50
CA PHE A 462 8.04 -9.62 -17.25
C PHE A 462 8.78 -8.91 -16.11
N VAL A 463 8.11 -8.73 -15.00
CA VAL A 463 8.72 -8.25 -13.76
C VAL A 463 8.74 -9.39 -12.75
N ILE A 464 9.88 -9.64 -12.17
CA ILE A 464 10.06 -10.61 -11.10
C ILE A 464 9.57 -9.94 -9.81
N GLY A 465 8.36 -10.32 -9.41
CA GLY A 465 7.80 -9.89 -8.13
C GLY A 465 8.57 -10.52 -6.99
N ASN A 466 8.94 -9.71 -6.01
CA ASN A 466 9.68 -10.20 -4.85
C ASN A 466 9.20 -9.49 -3.57
N GLY A 467 8.89 -10.28 -2.55
CA GLY A 467 8.54 -9.85 -1.21
C GLY A 467 9.41 -10.58 -0.19
N TRP A 468 9.94 -9.85 0.77
CA TRP A 468 10.82 -10.34 1.82
C TRP A 468 10.31 -9.83 3.17
N GLY A 469 9.54 -10.67 3.85
CA GLY A 469 8.76 -10.24 5.00
C GLY A 469 7.52 -9.41 4.58
N PRO A 470 6.72 -8.97 5.56
CA PRO A 470 5.48 -8.25 5.30
C PRO A 470 5.70 -6.97 4.49
N ALA A 471 4.84 -6.69 3.52
CA ALA A 471 4.94 -5.55 2.62
C ALA A 471 3.85 -4.50 2.87
N GLY A 472 4.21 -3.22 2.75
CA GLY A 472 3.32 -2.07 2.79
C GLY A 472 3.05 -1.46 1.42
N ARG A 473 2.44 -0.28 1.38
CA ARG A 473 2.16 0.47 0.14
C ARG A 473 3.39 1.09 -0.51
N GLY A 474 4.49 1.24 0.22
CA GLY A 474 5.67 1.97 -0.24
C GLY A 474 6.18 1.55 -1.62
N PRO A 475 6.38 0.26 -1.89
CA PRO A 475 6.79 -0.20 -3.22
C PRO A 475 5.80 0.16 -4.34
N ILE A 476 4.49 0.09 -4.07
CA ILE A 476 3.44 0.47 -5.04
C ILE A 476 3.60 1.94 -5.43
N GLU A 477 3.69 2.81 -4.43
CA GLU A 477 3.79 4.26 -4.66
C GLU A 477 5.12 4.65 -5.32
N LEU A 478 6.22 3.96 -4.98
CA LEU A 478 7.50 4.17 -5.66
C LEU A 478 7.42 3.85 -7.15
N HIS A 479 6.82 2.71 -7.50
CA HIS A 479 6.66 2.34 -8.90
C HIS A 479 5.66 3.23 -9.64
N ARG A 480 4.63 3.76 -8.96
CA ARG A 480 3.72 4.78 -9.51
C ARG A 480 4.47 6.07 -9.86
N ALA A 481 5.29 6.58 -8.94
CA ALA A 481 6.10 7.77 -9.18
C ALA A 481 7.05 7.59 -10.38
N ARG A 482 7.67 6.42 -10.52
CA ARG A 482 8.51 6.07 -11.67
C ARG A 482 7.72 6.01 -12.98
N LEU A 483 6.54 5.42 -12.95
CA LEU A 483 5.63 5.35 -14.10
C LEU A 483 5.20 6.76 -14.55
N ASP A 484 4.80 7.60 -13.62
CA ASP A 484 4.40 8.98 -13.91
C ASP A 484 5.56 9.79 -14.50
N GLN A 485 6.77 9.60 -13.98
CA GLN A 485 7.98 10.25 -14.53
C GLN A 485 8.29 9.74 -15.95
N ALA A 486 8.23 8.43 -16.20
CA ALA A 486 8.46 7.87 -17.52
C ALA A 486 7.47 8.45 -18.55
N ARG A 487 6.19 8.47 -18.21
CA ARG A 487 5.14 9.07 -19.07
C ARG A 487 5.37 10.55 -19.32
N ALA A 488 5.67 11.32 -18.27
CA ALA A 488 5.95 12.75 -18.40
C ALA A 488 7.17 13.03 -19.27
N SER A 489 8.12 12.10 -19.32
CA SER A 489 9.30 12.17 -20.19
C SER A 489 9.03 11.68 -21.61
N GLY A 490 7.77 11.32 -21.94
CA GLY A 490 7.38 10.86 -23.27
C GLY A 490 7.84 9.44 -23.61
N VAL A 491 8.17 8.63 -22.61
CA VAL A 491 8.53 7.22 -22.81
C VAL A 491 7.30 6.46 -23.30
N ALA A 492 7.47 5.64 -24.32
CA ALA A 492 6.39 4.86 -24.91
C ALA A 492 5.80 3.86 -23.91
N ASP A 493 4.49 3.62 -23.97
CA ASP A 493 3.79 2.70 -23.06
C ASP A 493 4.28 1.25 -23.16
N THR A 494 4.88 0.88 -24.28
CA THR A 494 5.47 -0.46 -24.50
C THR A 494 6.91 -0.59 -24.02
N ALA A 495 7.55 0.51 -23.65
CA ALA A 495 8.92 0.50 -23.15
C ALA A 495 9.00 -0.13 -21.75
N GLU A 496 10.15 -0.71 -21.42
CA GLU A 496 10.39 -1.34 -20.11
C GLU A 496 10.14 -0.39 -18.94
N GLN A 497 10.54 0.88 -19.06
CA GLN A 497 10.35 1.88 -18.01
C GLN A 497 8.86 2.12 -17.68
N THR A 498 7.99 2.09 -18.66
CA THR A 498 6.56 2.31 -18.51
C THR A 498 5.82 1.01 -18.21
N LEU A 499 5.94 0.02 -19.11
CA LEU A 499 5.26 -1.27 -18.96
C LEU A 499 5.79 -2.05 -17.77
N GLY A 500 7.11 -2.08 -17.58
CA GLY A 500 7.73 -2.74 -16.41
C GLY A 500 7.32 -2.09 -15.09
N SER A 501 7.24 -0.76 -15.01
CA SER A 501 6.73 -0.07 -13.81
C SER A 501 5.26 -0.43 -13.53
N THR A 502 4.44 -0.55 -14.57
CA THR A 502 3.04 -1.00 -14.44
C THR A 502 2.94 -2.43 -13.91
N LEU A 503 3.78 -3.34 -14.41
CA LEU A 503 3.85 -4.72 -13.91
C LEU A 503 4.42 -4.80 -12.49
N ALA A 504 5.36 -3.92 -12.14
CA ALA A 504 5.87 -3.81 -10.77
C ALA A 504 4.77 -3.33 -9.80
N ILE A 505 3.92 -2.39 -10.22
CA ILE A 505 2.72 -1.99 -9.45
C ILE A 505 1.78 -3.18 -9.27
N LEU A 506 1.53 -3.95 -10.33
CA LEU A 506 0.67 -5.14 -10.28
C LEU A 506 1.18 -6.16 -9.26
N SER A 507 2.47 -6.53 -9.34
CA SER A 507 3.05 -7.51 -8.41
C SER A 507 3.09 -7.01 -6.98
N SER A 508 3.47 -5.74 -6.76
CA SER A 508 3.50 -5.13 -5.44
C SER A 508 2.09 -5.01 -4.85
N SER A 509 1.09 -4.65 -5.66
CA SER A 509 -0.31 -4.59 -5.22
C SER A 509 -0.83 -5.96 -4.78
N TRP A 510 -0.49 -7.03 -5.52
CA TRP A 510 -0.84 -8.39 -5.12
C TRP A 510 -0.17 -8.76 -3.79
N ILE A 511 1.15 -8.59 -3.67
CA ILE A 511 1.93 -8.91 -2.46
C ILE A 511 1.37 -8.15 -1.25
N THR A 512 1.15 -6.84 -1.38
CA THR A 512 0.65 -6.00 -0.29
C THR A 512 -0.76 -6.42 0.15
N GLN A 513 -1.68 -6.68 -0.79
CA GLN A 513 -3.04 -7.09 -0.46
C GLN A 513 -3.07 -8.47 0.22
N VAL A 514 -2.25 -9.42 -0.24
CA VAL A 514 -2.13 -10.73 0.40
C VAL A 514 -1.60 -10.60 1.82
N ASN A 515 -0.51 -9.85 2.02
CA ASN A 515 0.04 -9.66 3.36
C ASN A 515 -0.93 -8.92 4.30
N HIS A 516 -1.70 -7.98 3.77
CA HIS A 516 -2.72 -7.31 4.57
C HIS A 516 -3.87 -8.25 4.96
N ALA A 517 -4.29 -9.12 4.05
CA ALA A 517 -5.25 -10.18 4.37
C ALA A 517 -4.69 -11.17 5.41
N GLU A 518 -3.44 -11.59 5.27
CA GLU A 518 -2.73 -12.43 6.26
C GLU A 518 -2.72 -11.76 7.65
N TYR A 519 -2.46 -10.45 7.71
CA TYR A 519 -2.53 -9.70 8.96
C TYR A 519 -3.93 -9.76 9.60
N ILE A 520 -5.00 -9.60 8.83
CA ILE A 520 -6.37 -9.71 9.35
C ILE A 520 -6.63 -11.11 9.89
N HIS A 521 -6.21 -12.16 9.16
CA HIS A 521 -6.31 -13.55 9.62
C HIS A 521 -5.56 -13.77 10.93
N ASP A 522 -4.33 -13.26 11.03
CA ASP A 522 -3.49 -13.37 12.20
C ASP A 522 -4.14 -12.77 13.46
N GLN A 523 -4.67 -11.56 13.33
CA GLN A 523 -5.31 -10.89 14.46
C GLN A 523 -6.57 -11.64 14.92
N LEU A 524 -7.40 -12.10 13.99
CA LEU A 524 -8.64 -12.81 14.30
C LEU A 524 -8.39 -14.23 14.84
N ALA A 525 -7.43 -14.95 14.27
CA ALA A 525 -7.06 -16.30 14.72
C ALA A 525 -6.13 -16.31 15.94
N ARG A 526 -5.57 -15.15 16.31
CA ARG A 526 -4.48 -15.04 17.29
C ARG A 526 -3.26 -15.87 16.90
N THR A 527 -2.83 -15.69 15.67
CA THR A 527 -1.62 -16.26 15.11
C THR A 527 -0.62 -15.15 14.76
N SER A 528 0.54 -15.54 14.28
CA SER A 528 1.56 -14.65 13.73
C SER A 528 2.17 -15.33 12.52
N THR A 529 2.09 -14.68 11.38
CA THR A 529 2.71 -15.15 10.14
C THR A 529 4.17 -14.70 10.12
N VAL A 530 5.09 -15.66 9.99
CA VAL A 530 6.51 -15.43 9.71
C VAL A 530 6.72 -15.66 8.23
N LEU A 531 6.79 -14.59 7.46
CA LEU A 531 6.97 -14.64 6.02
C LEU A 531 8.47 -14.65 5.68
N HIS A 532 8.93 -15.69 4.98
CA HIS A 532 10.32 -15.83 4.56
C HIS A 532 10.57 -15.18 3.20
N HIS A 533 9.75 -15.48 2.21
CA HIS A 533 9.78 -14.83 0.90
C HIS A 533 8.51 -15.08 0.09
N GLN A 534 8.30 -14.18 -0.86
CA GLN A 534 7.29 -14.30 -1.92
C GLN A 534 7.96 -13.97 -3.25
N ILE A 535 8.04 -14.91 -4.17
CA ILE A 535 8.71 -14.74 -5.46
C ILE A 535 7.79 -15.22 -6.58
N GLY A 536 7.71 -14.44 -7.66
CA GLY A 536 6.94 -14.84 -8.83
C GLY A 536 7.12 -13.89 -10.01
N ILE A 537 6.16 -13.85 -10.90
CA ILE A 537 6.20 -13.04 -12.11
C ILE A 537 4.89 -12.28 -12.27
N ALA A 538 5.00 -10.98 -12.52
CA ALA A 538 3.96 -10.21 -13.19
C ALA A 538 4.38 -10.02 -14.64
N GLY A 539 3.54 -10.42 -15.58
CA GLY A 539 3.91 -10.46 -16.98
C GLY A 539 2.87 -9.85 -17.90
N TYR A 540 3.34 -9.42 -19.06
CA TYR A 540 2.51 -8.98 -20.18
C TYR A 540 3.08 -9.53 -21.49
N ASN A 541 2.28 -10.31 -22.21
CA ASN A 541 2.59 -10.72 -23.57
C ASN A 541 1.46 -10.33 -24.51
N THR A 542 0.26 -10.80 -24.24
CA THR A 542 -0.98 -10.39 -24.92
C THR A 542 -2.03 -9.91 -23.92
N ALA A 543 -1.84 -10.27 -22.66
CA ALA A 543 -2.67 -9.85 -21.53
C ALA A 543 -1.80 -9.80 -20.26
N PRO A 544 -2.18 -8.99 -19.26
CA PRO A 544 -1.50 -8.97 -17.99
C PRO A 544 -1.84 -10.20 -17.16
N TYR A 545 -0.87 -10.67 -16.37
CA TYR A 545 -1.07 -11.71 -15.38
C TYR A 545 -0.11 -11.56 -14.21
N VAL A 546 -0.43 -12.20 -13.11
CA VAL A 546 0.47 -12.39 -11.99
C VAL A 546 0.43 -13.85 -11.54
N ASP A 547 1.56 -14.38 -11.20
CA ASP A 547 1.71 -15.76 -10.68
C ASP A 547 2.90 -15.78 -9.71
N LEU A 548 2.62 -16.06 -8.44
CA LEU A 548 3.63 -16.11 -7.39
C LEU A 548 3.69 -17.51 -6.75
N PRO A 549 4.34 -18.45 -7.40
CA PRO A 549 4.43 -19.82 -6.91
C PRO A 549 5.36 -19.98 -5.71
N GLY A 550 6.23 -19.03 -5.45
CA GLY A 550 7.22 -19.05 -4.38
C GLY A 550 6.78 -18.30 -3.13
N ASN A 551 5.72 -18.74 -2.45
CA ASN A 551 5.30 -18.17 -1.16
C ASN A 551 5.65 -19.15 -0.03
N VAL A 552 6.64 -18.79 0.80
CA VAL A 552 7.11 -19.59 1.94
C VAL A 552 6.96 -18.81 3.23
N LEU A 553 6.13 -19.34 4.10
CA LEU A 553 5.79 -18.73 5.39
C LEU A 553 5.53 -19.79 6.46
N SER A 554 5.54 -19.35 7.71
CA SER A 554 5.07 -20.14 8.86
C SER A 554 3.98 -19.38 9.58
N VAL A 555 2.90 -20.06 9.92
CA VAL A 555 1.85 -19.53 10.80
C VAL A 555 2.03 -20.13 12.19
N VAL A 556 2.20 -19.29 13.18
CA VAL A 556 2.47 -19.68 14.57
C VAL A 556 1.38 -19.13 15.48
N SER A 557 0.73 -20.01 16.24
CA SER A 557 -0.27 -19.58 17.22
C SER A 557 0.38 -18.87 18.41
N GLN A 558 -0.22 -17.78 18.83
CA GLN A 558 0.24 -17.03 20.00
C GLN A 558 0.04 -17.80 21.32
N ASP A 559 -0.77 -18.86 21.33
CA ASP A 559 -1.09 -19.70 22.48
C ASP A 559 -0.77 -21.19 22.28
N ALA A 560 0.06 -21.53 21.30
CA ALA A 560 0.45 -22.89 20.92
C ALA A 560 -0.71 -23.80 20.47
N ASN A 561 -1.71 -23.23 19.80
CA ASN A 561 -2.88 -23.97 19.30
C ASN A 561 -2.73 -24.27 17.81
N THR A 562 -2.40 -25.53 17.48
CA THR A 562 -2.18 -25.96 16.09
C THR A 562 -3.43 -25.91 15.21
N ALA A 563 -4.63 -25.99 15.79
CA ALA A 563 -5.87 -25.85 15.03
C ALA A 563 -6.04 -24.39 14.52
N LYS A 564 -5.66 -23.39 15.31
CA LYS A 564 -5.64 -21.99 14.90
C LYS A 564 -4.61 -21.74 13.80
N GLU A 565 -3.40 -22.33 13.94
CA GLU A 565 -2.36 -22.26 12.91
C GLU A 565 -2.87 -22.80 11.57
N SER A 566 -3.47 -23.99 11.61
CA SER A 566 -4.04 -24.61 10.43
C SER A 566 -5.21 -23.82 9.85
N ALA A 567 -6.10 -23.28 10.67
CA ALA A 567 -7.24 -22.47 10.20
C ALA A 567 -6.76 -21.19 9.50
N SER A 568 -5.85 -20.44 10.12
CA SER A 568 -5.27 -19.24 9.57
C SER A 568 -4.52 -19.52 8.26
N PHE A 569 -3.66 -20.55 8.24
CA PHE A 569 -2.90 -20.94 7.06
C PHE A 569 -3.81 -21.26 5.86
N PHE A 570 -4.80 -22.15 6.00
CA PHE A 570 -5.65 -22.56 4.89
C PHE A 570 -6.58 -21.44 4.44
N SER A 571 -7.18 -20.70 5.37
CA SER A 571 -8.05 -19.58 5.03
C SER A 571 -7.30 -18.48 4.26
N ALA A 572 -6.13 -18.05 4.74
CA ALA A 572 -5.32 -17.02 4.09
C ALA A 572 -4.76 -17.49 2.73
N ALA A 573 -4.30 -18.73 2.64
CA ALA A 573 -3.78 -19.29 1.38
C ALA A 573 -4.86 -19.42 0.29
N MET A 574 -6.08 -19.79 0.65
CA MET A 574 -7.20 -19.78 -0.29
C MET A 574 -7.60 -18.35 -0.68
N HIS A 575 -7.57 -17.42 0.28
CA HIS A 575 -7.84 -16.01 0.03
C HIS A 575 -6.81 -15.40 -0.94
N SER A 576 -5.54 -15.79 -0.86
CA SER A 576 -4.50 -15.32 -1.79
C SER A 576 -4.82 -15.62 -3.27
N SER A 577 -5.50 -16.73 -3.54
CA SER A 577 -5.91 -17.11 -4.90
C SER A 577 -6.88 -16.10 -5.53
N ILE A 578 -7.86 -15.57 -4.77
CA ILE A 578 -8.77 -14.57 -5.34
C ILE A 578 -8.04 -13.24 -5.58
N MET A 579 -6.99 -12.93 -4.79
CA MET A 579 -6.22 -11.71 -4.96
C MET A 579 -5.45 -11.67 -6.28
N GLU A 580 -5.02 -12.81 -6.85
CA GLU A 580 -4.38 -12.86 -8.17
C GLU A 580 -5.28 -12.26 -9.26
N SER A 581 -6.50 -12.78 -9.41
CA SER A 581 -7.44 -12.24 -10.40
C SER A 581 -7.89 -10.82 -10.04
N THR A 582 -8.04 -10.50 -8.76
CA THR A 582 -8.47 -9.19 -8.30
C THR A 582 -7.40 -8.13 -8.58
N ALA A 583 -6.13 -8.38 -8.28
CA ALA A 583 -5.03 -7.45 -8.56
C ALA A 583 -4.88 -7.17 -10.07
N VAL A 584 -4.97 -8.19 -10.91
CA VAL A 584 -4.97 -8.01 -12.37
C VAL A 584 -6.15 -7.14 -12.81
N GLN A 585 -7.33 -7.41 -12.31
CA GLN A 585 -8.53 -6.67 -12.68
C GLN A 585 -8.51 -5.22 -12.17
N GLN A 586 -8.01 -4.99 -10.97
CA GLN A 586 -7.79 -3.64 -10.41
C GLN A 586 -6.82 -2.82 -11.26
N THR A 587 -5.75 -3.46 -11.73
CA THR A 587 -4.66 -2.79 -12.47
C THR A 587 -5.02 -2.58 -13.94
N SER A 588 -5.69 -3.53 -14.58
CA SER A 588 -5.95 -3.50 -16.03
C SER A 588 -7.40 -3.20 -16.40
N GLY A 589 -8.34 -3.30 -15.47
CA GLY A 589 -9.77 -3.25 -15.75
C GLY A 589 -10.31 -4.47 -16.50
N VAL A 590 -9.48 -5.48 -16.74
CA VAL A 590 -9.82 -6.65 -17.56
C VAL A 590 -10.14 -7.83 -16.65
N SER A 591 -11.21 -8.59 -16.97
CA SER A 591 -11.57 -9.78 -16.19
C SER A 591 -10.43 -10.80 -16.20
N ALA A 592 -10.14 -11.37 -15.05
CA ALA A 592 -9.09 -12.36 -14.85
C ALA A 592 -9.62 -13.59 -14.13
N VAL A 593 -8.92 -14.70 -14.24
CA VAL A 593 -9.31 -15.98 -13.64
C VAL A 593 -8.44 -16.31 -12.43
N SER A 594 -9.01 -17.05 -11.49
CA SER A 594 -8.33 -17.64 -10.33
C SER A 594 -9.00 -18.96 -9.98
N THR A 595 -8.34 -19.79 -9.19
CA THR A 595 -8.92 -21.06 -8.73
C THR A 595 -10.25 -20.84 -8.02
N VAL A 596 -10.34 -19.83 -7.16
CA VAL A 596 -11.58 -19.43 -6.48
C VAL A 596 -12.70 -19.11 -7.47
N LYS A 597 -12.39 -18.33 -8.51
CA LYS A 597 -13.38 -17.95 -9.53
C LYS A 597 -13.85 -19.16 -10.35
N LEU A 598 -12.95 -20.07 -10.68
CA LEU A 598 -13.29 -21.28 -11.44
C LEU A 598 -14.13 -22.27 -10.64
N ILE A 599 -13.87 -22.43 -9.36
CA ILE A 599 -14.73 -23.23 -8.48
C ILE A 599 -16.13 -22.58 -8.35
N ASP A 600 -16.24 -21.26 -8.25
CA ASP A 600 -17.52 -20.55 -8.27
C ASP A 600 -18.29 -20.81 -9.58
N ILE A 601 -17.62 -20.73 -10.73
CA ILE A 601 -18.22 -21.05 -12.04
C ILE A 601 -18.74 -22.49 -12.08
N ALA A 602 -17.97 -23.45 -11.55
CA ALA A 602 -18.40 -24.85 -11.51
C ALA A 602 -19.62 -25.02 -10.61
N VAL A 603 -19.68 -24.36 -9.46
CA VAL A 603 -20.86 -24.38 -8.56
C VAL A 603 -22.07 -23.76 -9.24
N VAL A 604 -21.93 -22.62 -9.92
CA VAL A 604 -23.01 -22.00 -10.70
C VAL A 604 -23.52 -22.92 -11.81
N SER A 605 -22.64 -23.68 -12.41
CA SER A 605 -22.97 -24.70 -13.44
C SER A 605 -23.56 -25.99 -12.86
N ASN A 606 -23.73 -26.06 -11.54
CA ASN A 606 -24.17 -27.24 -10.80
C ASN A 606 -23.27 -28.47 -11.01
N ASP A 607 -21.95 -28.26 -11.20
CA ASP A 607 -20.98 -29.34 -11.28
C ASP A 607 -20.74 -29.97 -9.91
N LYS A 608 -20.35 -31.23 -9.91
CA LYS A 608 -19.76 -31.85 -8.72
C LYS A 608 -18.36 -31.28 -8.49
N ILE A 609 -18.06 -30.95 -7.24
CA ILE A 609 -16.70 -30.64 -6.81
C ILE A 609 -16.19 -31.84 -6.02
N TYR A 610 -15.17 -32.52 -6.52
CA TYR A 610 -14.63 -33.75 -5.95
C TYR A 610 -13.54 -33.49 -4.91
N ASP A 611 -13.53 -34.31 -3.88
CA ASP A 611 -12.44 -34.50 -2.91
C ASP A 611 -11.62 -35.72 -3.34
N ALA A 612 -10.69 -35.52 -4.25
CA ALA A 612 -9.88 -36.60 -4.80
C ALA A 612 -8.70 -36.93 -3.90
N LYS A 613 -8.62 -38.19 -3.52
CA LYS A 613 -7.59 -38.78 -2.65
C LYS A 613 -7.11 -40.09 -3.24
N THR A 614 -5.99 -40.61 -2.79
CA THR A 614 -5.47 -41.92 -3.21
C THR A 614 -6.53 -43.01 -3.12
N ALA A 615 -7.39 -42.99 -2.10
CA ALA A 615 -8.40 -44.01 -1.85
C ALA A 615 -9.56 -44.02 -2.89
N ASN A 616 -9.92 -42.86 -3.46
CA ASN A 616 -11.12 -42.74 -4.32
C ASN A 616 -10.82 -42.23 -5.74
N TYR A 617 -9.59 -41.79 -6.04
CA TYR A 617 -9.29 -41.16 -7.32
C TYR A 617 -9.59 -42.07 -8.51
N ALA A 618 -9.02 -43.26 -8.54
CA ALA A 618 -9.15 -44.18 -9.66
C ALA A 618 -10.57 -44.76 -9.81
N SER A 619 -11.27 -45.03 -8.71
CA SER A 619 -12.56 -45.70 -8.71
C SER A 619 -13.77 -44.78 -8.81
N VAL A 620 -13.68 -43.57 -8.28
CA VAL A 620 -14.81 -42.65 -8.20
C VAL A 620 -14.58 -41.37 -8.99
N VAL A 621 -13.43 -40.70 -8.80
CA VAL A 621 -13.20 -39.36 -9.33
C VAL A 621 -12.83 -39.40 -10.80
N GLN A 622 -11.77 -40.10 -11.17
CA GLN A 622 -11.25 -40.13 -12.54
C GLN A 622 -12.32 -40.55 -13.59
N PRO A 623 -13.16 -41.57 -13.37
CA PRO A 623 -14.20 -41.95 -14.34
C PRO A 623 -15.29 -40.89 -14.49
N ALA A 624 -15.46 -40.01 -13.56
CA ALA A 624 -16.49 -38.97 -13.53
C ALA A 624 -16.01 -37.61 -14.10
N LEU A 625 -14.72 -37.48 -14.44
CA LEU A 625 -14.16 -36.26 -14.97
C LEU A 625 -14.50 -36.05 -16.45
N VAL A 626 -14.89 -34.85 -16.84
CA VAL A 626 -15.32 -34.46 -18.18
C VAL A 626 -14.37 -33.43 -18.78
N GLY A 627 -13.89 -33.69 -20.00
CA GLY A 627 -12.98 -32.77 -20.69
C GLY A 627 -11.59 -32.66 -20.04
N CYS A 628 -11.19 -33.66 -19.23
CA CYS A 628 -9.97 -33.61 -18.43
C CYS A 628 -8.81 -34.45 -19.00
N THR A 629 -8.91 -34.99 -20.22
CA THR A 629 -7.94 -35.98 -20.77
C THR A 629 -6.48 -35.48 -20.67
N SER A 630 -6.23 -34.23 -21.02
CA SER A 630 -4.89 -33.62 -20.95
C SER A 630 -4.40 -33.37 -19.50
N TRP A 631 -5.29 -33.40 -18.52
CA TRP A 631 -4.99 -33.13 -17.11
C TRP A 631 -4.77 -34.36 -16.26
N LEU A 632 -5.27 -35.52 -16.73
CA LEU A 632 -5.20 -36.77 -15.97
C LEU A 632 -3.78 -37.14 -15.54
N PRO A 633 -2.71 -36.95 -16.35
CA PRO A 633 -1.35 -37.24 -15.91
C PRO A 633 -0.92 -36.37 -14.72
N SER A 634 -1.27 -35.10 -14.74
CA SER A 634 -0.95 -34.18 -13.65
C SER A 634 -1.72 -34.52 -12.38
N PHE A 635 -3.01 -34.84 -12.49
CA PHE A 635 -3.80 -35.28 -11.34
C PHE A 635 -3.25 -36.60 -10.76
N GLN A 636 -2.96 -37.56 -11.60
CA GLN A 636 -2.39 -38.85 -11.16
C GLN A 636 -1.04 -38.64 -10.47
N SER A 637 -0.19 -37.79 -11.01
CA SER A 637 1.11 -37.46 -10.41
C SER A 637 0.93 -36.84 -9.01
N ALA A 638 0.02 -35.89 -8.87
CA ALA A 638 -0.30 -35.26 -7.58
C ALA A 638 -0.84 -36.27 -6.56
N ILE A 639 -1.78 -37.13 -6.96
CA ILE A 639 -2.33 -38.22 -6.12
C ILE A 639 -1.24 -39.20 -5.68
N ASN A 640 -0.35 -39.58 -6.63
CA ASN A 640 0.78 -40.49 -6.31
C ASN A 640 1.78 -39.84 -5.32
N ALA A 641 1.89 -38.51 -5.33
CA ALA A 641 2.67 -37.76 -4.38
C ALA A 641 1.94 -37.56 -3.02
N GLY A 642 0.81 -38.23 -2.83
CA GLY A 642 0.01 -38.16 -1.59
C GLY A 642 -0.80 -36.87 -1.44
N ARG A 643 -0.98 -36.10 -2.51
CA ARG A 643 -1.77 -34.87 -2.48
C ARG A 643 -3.26 -35.15 -2.57
N ARG A 644 -4.03 -34.32 -1.90
CA ARG A 644 -5.49 -34.26 -1.97
C ARG A 644 -5.87 -33.16 -2.97
N LEU A 645 -6.78 -33.43 -3.89
CA LEU A 645 -7.23 -32.45 -4.88
C LEU A 645 -8.69 -32.09 -4.64
N ILE A 646 -8.98 -30.80 -4.57
CA ILE A 646 -10.35 -30.27 -4.58
C ILE A 646 -10.60 -29.74 -6.00
N LEU A 647 -11.32 -30.51 -6.80
CA LEU A 647 -11.43 -30.22 -8.23
C LEU A 647 -12.85 -30.37 -8.79
N PRO A 648 -13.29 -29.43 -9.66
CA PRO A 648 -14.52 -29.57 -10.40
C PRO A 648 -14.53 -30.82 -11.30
N ALA A 649 -15.71 -31.36 -11.56
CA ALA A 649 -15.89 -32.48 -12.48
C ALA A 649 -15.44 -32.16 -13.92
N ARG A 650 -15.46 -30.89 -14.32
CA ARG A 650 -15.09 -30.41 -15.66
C ARG A 650 -13.76 -29.69 -15.66
N CYS A 651 -12.92 -29.96 -16.69
CA CYS A 651 -11.67 -29.24 -16.94
C CYS A 651 -11.78 -28.26 -18.13
N ASN A 652 -12.96 -28.00 -18.62
CA ASN A 652 -13.25 -27.03 -19.68
C ASN A 652 -14.23 -25.96 -19.17
N LEU A 653 -13.93 -25.41 -18.00
CA LEU A 653 -14.66 -24.27 -17.46
C LEU A 653 -14.37 -23.03 -18.29
N ASN A 654 -15.38 -22.21 -18.52
CA ASN A 654 -15.26 -21.02 -19.36
C ASN A 654 -15.44 -19.73 -18.55
N GLU A 655 -14.57 -18.77 -18.79
CA GLU A 655 -14.70 -17.39 -18.35
C GLU A 655 -14.38 -16.46 -19.52
N GLY A 656 -15.39 -15.92 -20.13
CA GLY A 656 -15.26 -15.20 -21.40
C GLY A 656 -14.68 -16.10 -22.49
N SER A 657 -13.52 -15.76 -23.04
CA SER A 657 -12.81 -16.60 -24.02
C SER A 657 -11.77 -17.52 -23.38
N TRP A 658 -11.57 -17.48 -22.09
CA TRP A 658 -10.68 -18.38 -21.38
C TRP A 658 -11.40 -19.72 -21.15
N THR A 659 -10.68 -20.84 -21.38
CA THR A 659 -11.19 -22.19 -21.12
C THR A 659 -10.11 -23.03 -20.47
N GLY A 660 -10.46 -23.71 -19.37
CA GLY A 660 -9.50 -24.54 -18.66
C GLY A 660 -10.02 -25.13 -17.35
N ALA A 661 -9.10 -25.49 -16.47
CA ALA A 661 -9.35 -26.07 -15.15
C ALA A 661 -8.80 -25.20 -14.02
N GLY A 662 -9.47 -25.24 -12.87
CA GLY A 662 -8.97 -24.67 -11.63
C GLY A 662 -9.28 -25.57 -10.45
N TYR A 663 -8.27 -25.84 -9.60
CA TYR A 663 -8.42 -26.75 -8.46
C TYR A 663 -7.39 -26.45 -7.37
N TYR A 664 -7.67 -26.87 -6.14
CA TYR A 664 -6.68 -26.86 -5.07
C TYR A 664 -5.93 -28.20 -5.01
N SER A 665 -4.63 -28.12 -4.80
CA SER A 665 -3.74 -29.27 -4.58
C SER A 665 -3.11 -29.15 -3.19
N ILE A 666 -3.50 -30.02 -2.28
CA ILE A 666 -3.18 -29.95 -0.84
C ILE A 666 -2.29 -31.11 -0.45
N LEU A 667 -1.24 -30.82 0.31
CA LEU A 667 -0.40 -31.81 0.96
C LEU A 667 -0.29 -31.44 2.44
N VAL A 668 -0.53 -32.42 3.31
CA VAL A 668 -0.31 -32.31 4.75
C VAL A 668 0.53 -33.51 5.17
N ASN A 669 1.69 -33.22 5.73
CA ASN A 669 2.61 -34.25 6.22
C ASN A 669 3.33 -33.77 7.48
N SER A 670 4.26 -34.58 8.01
CA SER A 670 5.03 -34.26 9.21
C SER A 670 5.97 -33.06 9.04
N SER A 671 6.26 -32.64 7.81
CA SER A 671 7.12 -31.50 7.51
C SER A 671 6.35 -30.19 7.34
N GLY A 672 5.01 -30.22 7.37
CA GLY A 672 4.16 -29.07 7.21
C GLY A 672 2.97 -29.27 6.28
N SER A 673 2.32 -28.18 5.92
CA SER A 673 1.20 -28.15 4.99
C SER A 673 1.55 -27.31 3.76
N SER A 674 1.07 -27.72 2.59
CA SER A 674 1.07 -26.89 1.39
C SER A 674 -0.28 -26.95 0.70
N ILE A 675 -0.70 -25.81 0.18
CA ILE A 675 -1.86 -25.70 -0.71
C ILE A 675 -1.43 -24.94 -1.95
N GLY A 676 -1.70 -25.48 -3.11
CA GLY A 676 -1.51 -24.80 -4.37
C GLY A 676 -2.87 -24.49 -5.00
N SER A 677 -3.07 -23.27 -5.41
CA SER A 677 -4.17 -22.85 -6.26
C SER A 677 -3.74 -23.02 -7.71
N ILE A 678 -4.24 -24.05 -8.37
CA ILE A 678 -3.77 -24.45 -9.70
C ILE A 678 -4.77 -24.01 -10.75
N ILE A 679 -4.27 -23.35 -11.78
CA ILE A 679 -5.01 -22.99 -12.97
C ILE A 679 -4.29 -23.61 -14.17
N GLY A 680 -5.04 -24.16 -15.07
CA GLY A 680 -4.50 -24.69 -16.31
C GLY A 680 -5.43 -24.45 -17.50
N GLY A 681 -4.83 -24.21 -18.65
CA GLY A 681 -5.50 -23.72 -19.86
C GLY A 681 -5.25 -22.24 -20.13
N GLY A 682 -4.52 -21.56 -19.23
CA GLY A 682 -4.14 -20.17 -19.32
C GLY A 682 -3.17 -19.77 -18.23
N LEU A 683 -3.01 -18.46 -18.01
CA LEU A 683 -2.11 -17.90 -17.02
C LEU A 683 -2.88 -17.60 -15.73
N ALA A 684 -2.28 -17.91 -14.59
CA ALA A 684 -2.85 -17.60 -13.30
C ALA A 684 -3.03 -16.06 -13.14
N GLY A 685 -4.18 -15.64 -12.64
CA GLY A 685 -4.53 -14.23 -12.54
C GLY A 685 -4.71 -13.50 -13.87
N GLY A 686 -4.58 -14.18 -15.01
CA GLY A 686 -4.63 -13.61 -16.35
C GLY A 686 -5.69 -14.23 -17.24
N PHE A 687 -5.51 -14.01 -18.54
CA PHE A 687 -6.35 -14.62 -19.59
C PHE A 687 -5.77 -15.92 -20.11
N GLY A 688 -6.61 -16.71 -20.75
CA GLY A 688 -6.22 -17.89 -21.48
C GLY A 688 -5.32 -17.59 -22.68
N SER A 689 -4.82 -18.64 -23.29
CA SER A 689 -3.94 -18.60 -24.46
C SER A 689 -4.61 -18.06 -25.75
N THR A 690 -5.93 -17.95 -25.75
CA THR A 690 -6.66 -17.37 -26.89
C THR A 690 -6.73 -15.88 -26.69
N PRO A 691 -6.13 -15.08 -27.59
CA PRO A 691 -6.27 -13.64 -27.48
C PRO A 691 -7.74 -13.28 -27.70
N ILE A 692 -8.38 -12.90 -26.61
CA ILE A 692 -9.37 -11.83 -26.74
C ILE A 692 -8.52 -10.68 -27.21
N THR A 693 -9.00 -9.86 -28.16
CA THR A 693 -8.34 -8.58 -28.39
C THR A 693 -8.34 -7.87 -27.03
N PRO A 694 -7.30 -7.99 -26.21
CA PRO A 694 -7.32 -7.33 -24.92
C PRO A 694 -7.23 -5.88 -25.25
N ALA A 695 -8.04 -5.09 -24.62
CA ALA A 695 -7.66 -3.71 -24.46
C ALA A 695 -6.19 -3.73 -23.99
N PRO A 696 -5.29 -3.03 -24.65
CA PRO A 696 -3.91 -2.98 -24.21
C PRO A 696 -3.90 -2.60 -22.74
N LEU A 697 -2.97 -3.17 -21.97
CA LEU A 697 -2.82 -2.81 -20.56
C LEU A 697 -2.89 -1.30 -20.46
N ASN A 698 -3.97 -0.79 -19.90
CA ASN A 698 -4.18 0.64 -19.86
C ASN A 698 -3.26 1.23 -18.77
N THR A 699 -2.00 1.43 -19.15
CA THR A 699 -1.03 2.05 -18.26
C THR A 699 -1.48 3.44 -17.81
N ALA A 700 -2.41 4.10 -18.54
CA ALA A 700 -2.96 5.39 -18.16
C ALA A 700 -3.89 5.32 -16.93
N THR A 701 -4.48 4.18 -16.63
CA THR A 701 -5.31 4.00 -15.41
C THR A 701 -4.48 3.61 -14.20
N VAL A 702 -3.33 2.99 -14.41
CA VAL A 702 -2.41 2.62 -13.34
C VAL A 702 -1.62 3.87 -12.91
N GLY A 703 -1.65 4.23 -11.68
CA GLY A 703 -1.07 5.48 -11.17
C GLY A 703 -2.04 6.64 -11.02
N ASN A 704 -3.26 6.52 -11.53
CA ASN A 704 -4.29 7.56 -11.38
C ASN A 704 -5.11 7.47 -10.10
N THR A 705 -4.71 6.66 -9.15
CA THR A 705 -5.27 6.70 -7.80
C THR A 705 -4.72 7.93 -7.09
N TRP A 706 -5.47 9.01 -7.20
CA TRP A 706 -5.15 10.25 -6.52
C TRP A 706 -5.61 10.10 -5.09
N SER A 707 -4.67 10.19 -4.19
CA SER A 707 -5.04 10.51 -2.83
C SER A 707 -5.13 12.02 -2.71
N PHE A 708 -6.29 12.48 -2.36
CA PHE A 708 -6.55 13.89 -2.23
C PHE A 708 -6.60 14.26 -0.75
N GLY A 709 -5.84 15.24 -0.36
CA GLY A 709 -5.99 15.87 0.94
C GLY A 709 -7.39 16.49 1.10
N ASN A 710 -7.83 16.57 2.32
CA ASN A 710 -9.14 17.09 2.69
C ASN A 710 -9.38 18.47 2.07
N LEU A 711 -10.54 18.67 1.46
CA LEU A 711 -10.94 19.94 0.83
C LEU A 711 -10.83 21.14 1.78
N SER A 712 -11.04 20.92 3.07
CA SER A 712 -10.98 21.96 4.09
C SER A 712 -9.56 22.47 4.36
N ASN A 713 -8.53 21.68 4.12
CA ASN A 713 -7.13 22.07 4.32
C ASN A 713 -6.62 22.99 3.20
N TYR A 714 -7.26 22.96 2.03
CA TYR A 714 -6.83 23.75 0.90
C TYR A 714 -7.40 25.19 0.92
N LEU A 715 -8.58 25.38 1.51
CA LEU A 715 -9.24 26.67 1.61
C LEU A 715 -8.75 27.52 2.79
N GLY A 716 -7.98 26.94 3.71
CA GLY A 716 -7.52 27.59 4.93
C GLY A 716 -6.01 27.89 5.00
N SER A 717 -5.19 27.29 4.15
CA SER A 717 -3.75 27.53 4.18
C SER A 717 -3.40 28.69 3.29
N THR A 718 -3.37 29.88 3.85
CA THR A 718 -2.64 31.02 3.30
C THR A 718 -1.13 30.77 3.40
N TYR A 719 -0.63 29.69 2.83
CA TYR A 719 0.79 29.55 2.60
C TYR A 719 1.13 30.49 1.43
N ASN A 720 1.97 31.46 1.70
CA ASN A 720 2.52 32.36 0.70
C ASN A 720 3.49 31.65 -0.26
N ASP A 721 3.76 30.36 -0.04
CA ASP A 721 4.63 29.56 -0.87
C ASP A 721 3.78 28.66 -1.79
N PRO A 722 4.01 28.70 -3.11
CA PRO A 722 3.29 27.89 -4.06
C PRO A 722 3.77 26.41 -4.12
N ILE A 723 4.60 25.95 -3.19
CA ILE A 723 5.08 24.58 -3.12
C ILE A 723 4.28 23.80 -2.08
N ASP A 724 3.68 22.71 -2.50
CA ASP A 724 3.11 21.74 -1.58
C ASP A 724 4.24 21.03 -0.83
N MET A 725 4.45 21.40 0.42
CA MET A 725 5.53 20.87 1.25
C MET A 725 5.39 19.39 1.57
N THR A 726 4.23 18.79 1.37
CA THR A 726 4.03 17.35 1.57
C THR A 726 4.47 16.53 0.37
N LYS A 727 4.32 17.08 -0.85
CA LYS A 727 4.53 16.35 -2.11
C LYS A 727 5.62 16.92 -2.99
N GLY A 728 6.09 18.12 -2.69
CA GLY A 728 7.02 18.84 -3.55
C GLY A 728 6.41 19.34 -4.84
N HIS A 729 5.09 19.39 -4.94
CA HIS A 729 4.43 19.85 -6.15
C HIS A 729 4.36 21.37 -6.20
N PHE A 730 4.65 21.95 -7.35
CA PHE A 730 4.34 23.35 -7.60
C PHE A 730 2.84 23.51 -7.81
N LEU A 731 2.23 24.38 -7.03
CA LEU A 731 0.81 24.72 -7.08
C LEU A 731 0.65 26.15 -7.57
N TYR A 732 -0.39 26.37 -8.37
CA TYR A 732 -0.74 27.72 -8.80
C TYR A 732 -2.26 27.83 -8.91
N SER A 733 -2.83 28.92 -8.43
CA SER A 733 -4.24 29.23 -8.62
C SER A 733 -4.44 30.71 -8.90
N HIS A 734 -5.43 31.04 -9.71
CA HIS A 734 -5.77 32.40 -10.05
C HIS A 734 -7.25 32.54 -10.40
N GLY A 735 -7.89 33.56 -9.84
CA GLY A 735 -9.26 33.93 -10.20
C GLY A 735 -9.27 34.77 -11.46
N ASP A 736 -9.88 34.25 -12.53
CA ASP A 736 -9.81 34.87 -13.84
C ASP A 736 -10.98 35.80 -14.15
N ILE A 737 -12.21 35.39 -13.78
CA ILE A 737 -13.42 36.20 -14.00
C ILE A 737 -14.46 35.89 -12.95
N VAL A 738 -15.18 36.87 -12.47
CA VAL A 738 -16.29 36.76 -11.53
C VAL A 738 -17.53 37.45 -12.06
N SER A 739 -18.63 36.74 -12.19
CA SER A 739 -19.96 37.27 -12.53
C SER A 739 -20.77 37.51 -11.26
N GLY A 740 -20.97 38.77 -10.90
CA GLY A 740 -21.72 39.16 -9.71
C GLY A 740 -20.84 39.49 -8.49
N ALA A 741 -21.46 39.67 -7.35
CA ALA A 741 -20.81 39.94 -6.07
C ALA A 741 -21.21 38.94 -5.03
N GLY A 742 -20.35 38.75 -3.99
CA GLY A 742 -20.55 37.80 -2.93
C GLY A 742 -19.80 36.48 -3.20
N GLU A 743 -19.98 35.52 -2.31
CA GLU A 743 -19.38 34.18 -2.46
C GLU A 743 -20.23 33.30 -3.38
N PHE A 744 -19.62 32.21 -3.88
CA PHE A 744 -20.36 31.15 -4.54
C PHE A 744 -21.37 30.49 -3.58
N PRO A 745 -22.61 30.27 -4.00
CA PRO A 745 -23.18 30.29 -5.35
C PRO A 745 -23.88 31.63 -5.74
N TYR A 746 -23.79 32.68 -4.92
CA TYR A 746 -24.41 33.96 -5.22
C TYR A 746 -23.71 34.72 -6.36
N SER A 747 -22.38 34.58 -6.42
CA SER A 747 -21.61 34.94 -7.63
C SER A 747 -21.12 33.66 -8.32
N LEU A 748 -20.78 33.79 -9.60
CA LEU A 748 -20.13 32.71 -10.35
C LEU A 748 -18.70 33.16 -10.66
N ASN A 749 -17.74 32.40 -10.20
CA ASN A 749 -16.31 32.65 -10.44
C ASN A 749 -15.66 31.51 -11.22
N PHE A 750 -14.74 31.86 -12.07
CA PHE A 750 -13.89 30.91 -12.76
C PHE A 750 -12.46 31.10 -12.28
N ASN A 751 -11.93 30.10 -11.61
CA ASN A 751 -10.56 30.06 -11.08
C ASN A 751 -9.82 28.91 -11.74
N ARG A 752 -8.71 29.20 -12.41
CA ARG A 752 -7.82 28.15 -12.91
C ARG A 752 -6.88 27.71 -11.81
N MET A 753 -6.55 26.43 -11.82
CA MET A 753 -5.71 25.77 -10.83
C MET A 753 -4.72 24.86 -11.54
N TYR A 754 -3.50 24.81 -11.04
CA TYR A 754 -2.43 23.99 -11.58
C TYR A 754 -1.74 23.22 -10.44
N SER A 755 -1.35 21.99 -10.74
CA SER A 755 -0.43 21.21 -9.92
C SER A 755 0.57 20.48 -10.81
N SER A 756 1.87 20.62 -10.53
CA SER A 756 2.89 19.84 -11.24
C SER A 756 2.76 18.34 -11.02
N GLY A 757 2.11 17.93 -9.92
CA GLY A 757 1.76 16.53 -9.67
C GLY A 757 0.67 15.97 -10.58
N MET A 758 -0.11 16.85 -11.25
CA MET A 758 -1.15 16.46 -12.21
C MET A 758 -0.71 16.56 -13.66
N ARG A 759 0.57 16.78 -13.95
CA ARG A 759 1.10 17.05 -15.28
C ARG A 759 0.79 15.97 -16.33
N THR A 760 0.55 14.74 -15.92
CA THR A 760 0.17 13.63 -16.80
C THR A 760 -1.31 13.61 -17.15
N GLN A 761 -2.12 14.42 -16.47
CA GLN A 761 -3.55 14.55 -16.76
C GLN A 761 -3.78 15.70 -17.72
N ASP A 762 -4.41 15.42 -18.85
CA ASP A 762 -4.87 16.43 -19.79
C ASP A 762 -6.29 16.85 -19.41
N GLY A 763 -6.37 17.90 -18.61
CA GLY A 763 -7.61 18.44 -18.10
C GLY A 763 -8.25 19.48 -19.03
N PRO A 764 -9.39 20.04 -18.64
CA PRO A 764 -10.10 21.05 -19.44
C PRO A 764 -9.31 22.35 -19.62
N MET A 765 -8.22 22.56 -18.90
CA MET A 765 -7.32 23.69 -19.01
C MET A 765 -5.91 23.28 -19.48
N GLY A 766 -5.76 22.08 -20.06
CA GLY A 766 -4.49 21.50 -20.47
C GLY A 766 -3.80 20.66 -19.38
N LYS A 767 -2.61 20.19 -19.71
CA LYS A 767 -1.86 19.26 -18.85
C LYS A 767 -1.46 19.89 -17.51
N GLY A 768 -1.84 19.23 -16.42
CA GLY A 768 -1.61 19.70 -15.05
C GLY A 768 -2.57 20.80 -14.58
N TRP A 769 -3.45 21.28 -15.47
CA TRP A 769 -4.38 22.36 -15.20
C TRP A 769 -5.83 21.88 -15.07
N THR A 770 -6.58 22.54 -14.21
CA THR A 770 -8.02 22.37 -14.02
C THR A 770 -8.65 23.71 -13.59
N HIS A 771 -9.93 23.70 -13.27
CA HIS A 771 -10.64 24.86 -12.74
C HIS A 771 -11.62 24.46 -11.62
N ASN A 772 -12.03 25.43 -10.81
CA ASN A 772 -12.92 25.24 -9.66
C ASN A 772 -14.32 24.69 -10.01
N LEU A 773 -14.77 24.86 -11.24
CA LEU A 773 -16.06 24.35 -11.73
C LEU A 773 -15.95 22.94 -12.34
N ALA A 774 -14.76 22.34 -12.34
CA ALA A 774 -14.55 20.95 -12.74
C ALA A 774 -14.84 20.03 -11.53
N LEU A 775 -16.14 19.64 -11.41
CA LEU A 775 -16.58 18.73 -10.36
C LEU A 775 -17.02 17.41 -11.00
N SER A 776 -16.60 16.31 -10.38
CA SER A 776 -16.95 14.97 -10.86
C SER A 776 -17.06 13.97 -9.71
N ALA A 777 -17.83 12.89 -9.93
CA ALA A 777 -17.84 11.68 -9.12
C ALA A 777 -17.46 10.51 -10.03
N THR A 778 -16.31 9.89 -9.77
CA THR A 778 -15.74 8.88 -10.65
C THR A 778 -15.56 7.57 -9.89
N LEU A 779 -16.09 6.49 -10.46
CA LEU A 779 -15.86 5.15 -9.94
C LEU A 779 -14.38 4.79 -10.06
N SER A 780 -13.84 4.19 -9.00
CA SER A 780 -12.45 3.74 -8.92
C SER A 780 -12.38 2.41 -8.17
N THR A 781 -11.19 1.88 -8.07
CA THR A 781 -10.92 0.64 -7.35
C THR A 781 -9.67 0.79 -6.49
N ASP A 782 -9.79 0.47 -5.21
CA ASP A 782 -8.67 0.33 -4.28
C ASP A 782 -8.97 -0.80 -3.29
N GLY A 783 -8.31 -1.95 -3.47
CA GLY A 783 -8.55 -3.14 -2.66
C GLY A 783 -8.25 -2.93 -1.18
N LEU A 784 -7.21 -2.18 -0.85
CA LEU A 784 -6.80 -1.92 0.53
C LEU A 784 -7.83 -1.09 1.31
N GLN A 785 -8.60 -0.23 0.63
CA GLN A 785 -9.68 0.50 1.27
C GLN A 785 -10.73 -0.43 1.87
N SER A 786 -11.22 -1.40 1.10
CA SER A 786 -12.20 -2.39 1.60
C SER A 786 -11.60 -3.45 2.52
N MET A 787 -10.30 -3.35 2.80
CA MET A 787 -9.61 -4.11 3.84
C MET A 787 -9.27 -3.26 5.08
N GLY A 788 -9.81 -2.04 5.17
CA GLY A 788 -9.76 -1.22 6.38
C GLY A 788 -8.54 -0.32 6.51
N GLU A 789 -7.95 0.08 5.38
CA GLU A 789 -6.78 0.96 5.37
C GLU A 789 -7.02 2.25 6.17
N ASP A 790 -8.18 2.88 6.02
CA ASP A 790 -8.48 4.14 6.70
C ASP A 790 -9.48 4.01 7.83
N SER A 791 -10.41 3.07 7.73
CA SER A 791 -11.50 2.91 8.68
C SER A 791 -11.89 1.44 8.80
N ALA A 792 -12.13 0.99 10.01
CA ALA A 792 -12.67 -0.36 10.25
C ALA A 792 -14.03 -0.56 9.54
N LEU A 793 -14.79 0.50 9.38
CA LEU A 793 -16.09 0.46 8.69
C LEU A 793 -15.92 0.07 7.21
N ASP A 794 -14.82 0.44 6.57
CA ASP A 794 -14.56 0.05 5.18
C ASP A 794 -14.30 -1.46 5.02
N ALA A 795 -13.86 -2.12 6.09
CA ALA A 795 -13.49 -3.53 6.11
C ALA A 795 -14.62 -4.49 6.50
N VAL A 796 -15.84 -4.01 6.76
CA VAL A 796 -16.89 -4.88 7.33
C VAL A 796 -17.18 -6.14 6.49
N GLY A 797 -17.06 -6.04 5.17
CA GLY A 797 -17.19 -7.19 4.27
C GLY A 797 -16.05 -8.19 4.44
N THR A 798 -14.82 -7.70 4.43
CA THR A 798 -13.61 -8.52 4.63
C THR A 798 -13.61 -9.19 6.00
N LEU A 799 -13.95 -8.43 7.04
CA LEU A 799 -14.00 -8.96 8.41
C LEU A 799 -15.07 -10.04 8.60
N ALA A 800 -16.25 -9.87 7.99
CA ALA A 800 -17.30 -10.87 8.04
C ALA A 800 -16.87 -12.16 7.29
N GLU A 801 -16.26 -12.02 6.12
CA GLU A 801 -15.78 -13.17 5.35
C GLU A 801 -14.66 -13.90 6.06
N VAL A 802 -13.63 -13.22 6.55
CA VAL A 802 -12.49 -13.85 7.23
C VAL A 802 -12.93 -14.54 8.52
N LEU A 803 -13.84 -13.92 9.29
CA LEU A 803 -14.42 -14.55 10.47
C LEU A 803 -15.05 -15.92 10.14
N VAL A 804 -15.88 -15.95 9.11
CA VAL A 804 -16.56 -17.18 8.65
C VAL A 804 -15.55 -18.19 8.10
N SER A 805 -14.62 -17.76 7.28
CA SER A 805 -13.60 -18.61 6.66
C SER A 805 -12.70 -19.27 7.70
N LEU A 806 -12.28 -18.54 8.73
CA LEU A 806 -11.51 -19.07 9.85
C LEU A 806 -12.28 -20.14 10.63
N ASP A 807 -13.56 -19.92 10.88
CA ASP A 807 -14.40 -20.92 11.55
C ASP A 807 -14.56 -22.19 10.70
N LEU A 808 -14.86 -22.07 9.41
CA LEU A 808 -14.95 -23.19 8.49
C LEU A 808 -13.63 -23.99 8.42
N MET A 809 -12.49 -23.29 8.40
CA MET A 809 -11.15 -23.88 8.37
C MET A 809 -10.64 -24.31 9.75
N SER A 810 -11.37 -24.11 10.84
CA SER A 810 -11.02 -24.61 12.17
C SER A 810 -11.16 -26.13 12.28
N ASP A 811 -12.00 -26.73 11.44
CA ASP A 811 -12.10 -28.19 11.33
C ASP A 811 -10.79 -28.77 10.77
N THR A 812 -10.10 -29.57 11.56
CA THR A 812 -8.79 -30.11 11.20
C THR A 812 -8.83 -31.03 9.97
N ALA A 813 -9.97 -31.67 9.70
CA ALA A 813 -10.16 -32.53 8.54
C ALA A 813 -10.36 -31.74 7.23
N LYS A 814 -10.68 -30.44 7.34
CA LYS A 814 -11.02 -29.59 6.18
C LYS A 814 -12.03 -30.26 5.25
N PRO A 815 -13.26 -30.56 5.73
CA PRO A 815 -14.27 -31.21 4.88
C PRO A 815 -14.50 -30.42 3.59
N ILE A 816 -14.78 -31.13 2.51
CA ILE A 816 -14.90 -30.53 1.18
C ILE A 816 -16.01 -29.48 1.11
N ASP A 817 -17.14 -29.70 1.76
CA ASP A 817 -18.23 -28.76 1.85
C ASP A 817 -17.80 -27.43 2.47
N LYS A 818 -17.07 -27.47 3.60
CA LYS A 818 -16.54 -26.29 4.26
C LYS A 818 -15.52 -25.56 3.41
N MET A 819 -14.64 -26.29 2.72
CA MET A 819 -13.66 -25.68 1.79
C MET A 819 -14.36 -24.96 0.63
N VAL A 820 -15.36 -25.61 0.00
CA VAL A 820 -16.10 -24.99 -1.12
C VAL A 820 -16.90 -23.79 -0.62
N ILE A 821 -17.55 -23.89 0.54
CA ILE A 821 -18.30 -22.76 1.13
C ILE A 821 -17.36 -21.57 1.42
N ALA A 822 -16.17 -21.81 1.98
CA ALA A 822 -15.16 -20.76 2.19
C ALA A 822 -14.72 -20.15 0.86
N THR A 823 -14.46 -20.97 -0.16
CA THR A 823 -14.10 -20.50 -1.51
C THR A 823 -15.16 -19.56 -2.09
N LEU A 824 -16.46 -19.89 -1.92
CA LEU A 824 -17.56 -19.04 -2.40
C LEU A 824 -17.66 -17.73 -1.60
N GLY A 825 -17.32 -17.74 -0.31
CA GLY A 825 -17.21 -16.55 0.52
C GLY A 825 -16.08 -15.63 0.04
N GLN A 826 -14.91 -16.20 -0.22
CA GLN A 826 -13.77 -15.48 -0.76
C GLN A 826 -14.04 -14.93 -2.17
N ARG A 827 -14.81 -15.65 -2.98
CA ARG A 827 -15.29 -15.12 -4.27
C ARG A 827 -16.15 -13.88 -4.08
N TRP A 828 -17.05 -13.90 -3.09
CA TRP A 828 -17.89 -12.76 -2.77
C TRP A 828 -17.08 -11.53 -2.35
N ILE A 829 -16.07 -11.69 -1.47
CA ILE A 829 -15.25 -10.55 -1.06
C ILE A 829 -14.37 -10.05 -2.22
N GLY A 830 -13.82 -10.91 -3.06
CA GLY A 830 -13.06 -10.50 -4.25
C GLY A 830 -13.86 -9.56 -5.16
N GLU A 831 -15.18 -9.75 -5.25
CA GLU A 831 -16.07 -8.84 -5.98
C GLU A 831 -16.30 -7.51 -5.23
N GLN A 832 -16.25 -7.52 -3.89
CA GLN A 832 -16.35 -6.27 -3.10
C GLN A 832 -15.08 -5.40 -3.20
N LEU A 833 -13.95 -5.97 -3.57
CA LEU A 833 -12.68 -5.25 -3.77
C LEU A 833 -12.56 -4.59 -5.15
N LEU A 834 -13.60 -4.71 -6.00
CA LEU A 834 -13.63 -4.15 -7.35
C LEU A 834 -14.72 -3.08 -7.46
N GLY A 835 -14.38 -1.93 -8.06
CA GLY A 835 -15.33 -0.82 -8.17
C GLY A 835 -15.84 -0.38 -6.79
N ASN A 836 -14.99 -0.45 -5.80
CA ASN A 836 -15.30 -0.28 -4.39
C ASN A 836 -15.13 1.15 -3.90
N THR A 837 -14.63 2.05 -4.73
CA THR A 837 -14.44 3.46 -4.34
C THR A 837 -15.05 4.40 -5.36
N VAL A 838 -15.51 5.56 -4.87
CA VAL A 838 -15.92 6.69 -5.71
C VAL A 838 -15.15 7.91 -5.28
N ILE A 839 -14.46 8.53 -6.23
CA ILE A 839 -13.73 9.78 -6.01
C ILE A 839 -14.64 10.94 -6.39
N VAL A 840 -15.03 11.74 -5.41
CA VAL A 840 -15.70 13.02 -5.62
C VAL A 840 -14.64 14.09 -5.71
N LYS A 841 -14.49 14.70 -6.89
CA LYS A 841 -13.41 15.63 -7.21
C LYS A 841 -13.94 17.03 -7.46
N GLN A 842 -13.23 18.05 -6.95
CA GLN A 842 -13.43 19.46 -7.27
C GLN A 842 -12.08 20.12 -7.55
N GLY A 843 -11.85 20.47 -8.80
CA GLY A 843 -10.59 21.07 -9.21
C GLY A 843 -9.40 20.15 -8.88
N LEU A 844 -8.50 20.62 -8.00
CA LEU A 844 -7.34 19.84 -7.53
C LEU A 844 -7.65 18.92 -6.35
N ASN A 845 -8.79 19.09 -5.71
CA ASN A 845 -9.18 18.36 -4.50
C ASN A 845 -10.10 17.18 -4.79
N GLY A 846 -10.07 16.18 -3.94
CA GLY A 846 -10.97 15.03 -4.03
C GLY A 846 -11.13 14.30 -2.71
N GLU A 847 -12.23 13.55 -2.62
CA GLU A 847 -12.60 12.73 -1.48
C GLU A 847 -12.91 11.33 -1.96
N VAL A 848 -12.39 10.32 -1.28
CA VAL A 848 -12.60 8.92 -1.63
C VAL A 848 -13.68 8.33 -0.73
N PHE A 849 -14.76 7.88 -1.33
CA PHE A 849 -15.85 7.19 -0.64
C PHE A 849 -15.74 5.69 -0.89
N THR A 850 -15.75 4.91 0.17
CA THR A 850 -15.67 3.44 0.09
C THR A 850 -17.08 2.84 0.11
N LYS A 851 -17.39 2.03 -0.90
CA LYS A 851 -18.66 1.31 -1.01
C LYS A 851 -18.70 0.17 -0.01
N LEU A 852 -19.77 0.09 0.76
CA LEU A 852 -20.05 -0.99 1.69
C LEU A 852 -20.92 -2.08 1.05
N PRO A 853 -20.98 -3.30 1.64
CA PRO A 853 -21.77 -4.40 1.10
C PRO A 853 -23.27 -4.12 0.96
N ASP A 854 -23.84 -3.18 1.75
CA ASP A 854 -25.23 -2.73 1.64
C ASP A 854 -25.46 -1.75 0.46
N GLY A 855 -24.40 -1.41 -0.27
CA GLY A 855 -24.43 -0.44 -1.36
C GLY A 855 -24.32 1.02 -0.91
N SER A 856 -24.30 1.31 0.38
CA SER A 856 -24.01 2.64 0.92
C SER A 856 -22.52 2.97 0.76
N TYR A 857 -22.19 4.25 0.96
CA TYR A 857 -20.80 4.72 0.88
C TYR A 857 -20.34 5.28 2.22
N ASN A 858 -19.17 4.85 2.66
CA ASN A 858 -18.50 5.44 3.82
C ASN A 858 -17.66 6.62 3.37
N ALA A 859 -17.77 7.74 4.06
CA ALA A 859 -16.94 8.92 3.83
C ALA A 859 -15.53 8.71 4.41
N PRO A 860 -14.50 9.40 3.89
CA PRO A 860 -13.17 9.37 4.49
C PRO A 860 -13.20 9.88 5.94
N PRO A 861 -12.25 9.43 6.79
CA PRO A 861 -12.21 9.84 8.19
C PRO A 861 -12.25 11.37 8.37
N GLY A 862 -13.04 11.83 9.32
CA GLY A 862 -13.22 13.26 9.59
C GLY A 862 -14.18 13.98 8.64
N ASN A 863 -14.74 13.31 7.64
CA ASN A 863 -15.72 13.86 6.71
C ASN A 863 -17.14 13.35 7.03
N ASN A 864 -18.09 14.26 7.17
CA ASN A 864 -19.51 13.95 7.42
C ASN A 864 -20.39 14.07 6.17
N ALA A 865 -19.80 14.15 4.99
CA ALA A 865 -20.55 14.18 3.74
C ALA A 865 -21.17 12.82 3.45
N LYS A 866 -22.24 12.83 2.68
CA LYS A 866 -22.95 11.63 2.23
C LYS A 866 -22.83 11.52 0.71
N LEU A 867 -22.45 10.36 0.23
CA LEU A 867 -22.53 9.99 -1.18
C LEU A 867 -23.63 8.95 -1.35
N ILE A 868 -24.51 9.19 -2.29
CA ILE A 868 -25.64 8.31 -2.59
C ILE A 868 -25.58 7.95 -4.08
N ARG A 869 -25.64 6.67 -4.39
CA ARG A 869 -25.89 6.20 -5.76
C ARG A 869 -27.41 6.13 -5.98
N ASN A 870 -27.89 6.90 -6.94
CA ASN A 870 -29.30 6.97 -7.29
C ASN A 870 -29.75 5.72 -8.09
N ALA A 871 -31.06 5.51 -8.20
CA ALA A 871 -31.63 4.39 -8.94
C ALA A 871 -31.25 4.40 -10.44
N ASP A 872 -31.03 5.57 -11.01
CA ASP A 872 -30.60 5.80 -12.39
C ASP A 872 -29.07 5.66 -12.57
N THR A 873 -28.36 5.16 -11.56
CA THR A 873 -26.90 4.97 -11.48
C THR A 873 -26.07 6.25 -11.39
N THR A 874 -26.67 7.44 -11.34
CA THR A 874 -26.00 8.70 -11.05
C THR A 874 -25.62 8.80 -9.57
N TYR A 875 -24.85 9.84 -9.20
CA TYR A 875 -24.47 10.11 -7.82
C TYR A 875 -25.05 11.44 -7.33
N SER A 876 -25.43 11.47 -6.05
CA SER A 876 -25.71 12.68 -5.30
C SER A 876 -24.77 12.76 -4.11
N TYR A 877 -24.13 13.93 -3.94
CA TYR A 877 -23.23 14.20 -2.82
C TYR A 877 -23.84 15.30 -1.94
N GLU A 878 -23.92 15.08 -0.65
CA GLU A 878 -24.48 16.03 0.32
C GLU A 878 -23.44 16.33 1.40
N THR A 879 -23.04 17.59 1.55
CA THR A 879 -22.15 18.04 2.62
C THR A 879 -22.89 18.07 3.98
N ALA A 880 -22.12 18.15 5.08
CA ALA A 880 -22.68 18.38 6.42
C ALA A 880 -23.56 19.63 6.49
N ASN A 881 -23.22 20.68 5.75
CA ASN A 881 -23.96 21.94 5.66
C ASN A 881 -25.16 21.89 4.68
N LYS A 882 -25.56 20.69 4.26
CA LYS A 882 -26.72 20.48 3.38
C LYS A 882 -26.59 21.05 1.96
N VAL A 883 -25.39 21.36 1.52
CA VAL A 883 -25.14 21.59 0.10
C VAL A 883 -25.25 20.28 -0.65
N LYS A 884 -25.96 20.27 -1.79
CA LYS A 884 -26.12 19.08 -2.63
C LYS A 884 -25.48 19.30 -4.00
N LEU A 885 -24.69 18.31 -4.41
CA LEU A 885 -24.19 18.17 -5.78
C LEU A 885 -24.88 16.97 -6.41
N ASN A 886 -25.45 17.16 -7.59
CA ASN A 886 -25.99 16.06 -8.37
C ASN A 886 -25.12 15.87 -9.62
N PHE A 887 -24.76 14.63 -9.89
CA PHE A 887 -23.91 14.26 -11.02
C PHE A 887 -24.75 13.57 -12.10
N ASN A 888 -24.36 13.75 -13.35
CA ASN A 888 -24.97 13.06 -14.48
C ASN A 888 -24.36 11.66 -14.69
N LEU A 889 -24.86 10.90 -15.67
CA LEU A 889 -24.38 9.55 -15.98
C LEU A 889 -22.89 9.48 -16.34
N ALA A 890 -22.31 10.57 -16.85
CA ALA A 890 -20.87 10.67 -17.11
C ALA A 890 -20.04 11.04 -15.87
N GLY A 891 -20.69 11.10 -14.70
CA GLY A 891 -20.05 11.49 -13.45
C GLY A 891 -19.67 12.97 -13.37
N LYS A 892 -20.16 13.82 -14.28
CA LYS A 892 -19.96 15.28 -14.24
C LYS A 892 -21.05 15.93 -13.41
N VAL A 893 -20.73 17.03 -12.69
CA VAL A 893 -21.75 17.76 -11.93
C VAL A 893 -22.82 18.30 -12.86
N ALA A 894 -24.08 18.06 -12.53
CA ALA A 894 -25.24 18.64 -13.26
C ALA A 894 -25.80 19.85 -12.53
N SER A 895 -25.85 19.79 -11.20
CA SER A 895 -26.33 20.91 -10.39
C SER A 895 -25.66 20.97 -9.03
N TYR A 896 -25.56 22.18 -8.49
CA TYR A 896 -25.20 22.50 -7.12
C TYR A 896 -26.39 23.20 -6.46
N VAL A 897 -26.86 22.73 -5.34
CA VAL A 897 -27.99 23.29 -4.60
C VAL A 897 -27.54 23.73 -3.22
N HIS A 898 -27.63 25.02 -2.95
CA HIS A 898 -27.32 25.60 -1.65
C HIS A 898 -28.55 25.52 -0.72
N PRO A 899 -28.36 25.43 0.60
CA PRO A 899 -29.47 25.42 1.58
C PRO A 899 -30.39 26.66 1.51
N SER A 900 -29.88 27.80 1.02
CA SER A 900 -30.70 28.99 0.78
C SER A 900 -31.68 28.91 -0.40
N GLY A 901 -31.66 27.79 -1.13
CA GLY A 901 -32.44 27.60 -2.35
C GLY A 901 -31.78 28.09 -3.63
N VAL A 902 -30.62 28.76 -3.56
CA VAL A 902 -29.86 29.13 -4.75
C VAL A 902 -29.29 27.87 -5.42
N GLN A 903 -29.63 27.70 -6.69
CA GLN A 903 -29.18 26.57 -7.51
C GLN A 903 -28.23 27.07 -8.59
N VAL A 904 -27.16 26.30 -8.83
CA VAL A 904 -26.25 26.48 -9.97
C VAL A 904 -26.38 25.25 -10.87
N ASN A 905 -26.61 25.49 -12.17
CA ASN A 905 -26.73 24.47 -13.19
C ASN A 905 -25.50 24.48 -14.11
N PHE A 906 -25.09 23.29 -14.52
CA PHE A 906 -23.93 23.05 -15.37
C PHE A 906 -24.39 22.39 -16.67
N SER A 907 -24.09 23.04 -17.80
CA SER A 907 -24.47 22.55 -19.13
C SER A 907 -23.23 22.08 -19.89
N TYR A 908 -23.36 20.96 -20.58
CA TYR A 908 -22.28 20.34 -21.32
C TYR A 908 -22.63 20.09 -22.77
N SER A 909 -21.61 20.14 -23.64
CA SER A 909 -21.64 19.61 -25.00
C SER A 909 -20.67 18.41 -25.04
N GLY A 910 -21.19 17.18 -25.05
CA GLY A 910 -20.38 15.99 -24.82
C GLY A 910 -19.72 16.04 -23.43
N ASN A 911 -18.41 16.06 -23.38
CA ASN A 911 -17.65 16.16 -22.14
C ASN A 911 -17.25 17.60 -21.76
N ASP A 912 -17.49 18.56 -22.61
CA ASP A 912 -17.05 19.93 -22.43
C ASP A 912 -18.08 20.75 -21.70
N LEU A 913 -17.71 21.39 -20.60
CA LEU A 913 -18.54 22.36 -19.89
C LEU A 913 -18.71 23.61 -20.76
N THR A 914 -19.94 23.97 -21.11
CA THR A 914 -20.25 25.09 -21.99
C THR A 914 -20.86 26.27 -21.26
N GLN A 915 -21.63 26.02 -20.18
CA GLN A 915 -22.24 27.08 -19.42
C GLN A 915 -22.41 26.68 -17.96
N VAL A 916 -22.23 27.66 -17.08
CA VAL A 916 -22.63 27.60 -15.68
C VAL A 916 -23.55 28.77 -15.40
N SER A 917 -24.75 28.51 -14.85
CA SER A 917 -25.74 29.54 -14.58
C SER A 917 -26.35 29.34 -13.20
N ASN A 918 -26.70 30.43 -12.50
CA ASN A 918 -27.40 30.30 -11.22
C ASN A 918 -28.84 30.81 -11.31
N SER A 919 -29.65 30.42 -10.32
CA SER A 919 -31.06 30.82 -10.21
C SER A 919 -31.30 32.33 -9.99
N LEU A 920 -30.17 33.10 -9.86
CA LEU A 920 -30.21 34.56 -9.72
C LEU A 920 -29.95 35.28 -11.06
N GLY A 921 -29.96 34.54 -12.20
CA GLY A 921 -29.81 35.07 -13.53
C GLY A 921 -28.36 35.36 -13.97
N ARG A 922 -27.36 34.91 -13.22
CA ARG A 922 -25.93 35.02 -13.61
C ARG A 922 -25.49 33.82 -14.41
N SER A 923 -24.59 34.06 -15.36
CA SER A 923 -24.02 32.97 -16.15
C SER A 923 -22.55 33.22 -16.48
N LEU A 924 -21.82 32.13 -16.67
CA LEU A 924 -20.52 32.08 -17.33
C LEU A 924 -20.63 31.15 -18.53
N THR A 925 -20.23 31.63 -19.70
CA THR A 925 -20.19 30.81 -20.92
C THR A 925 -18.76 30.44 -21.20
N LEU A 926 -18.50 29.16 -21.47
CA LEU A 926 -17.17 28.62 -21.78
C LEU A 926 -17.14 28.20 -23.27
N THR A 927 -16.14 28.69 -24.00
CA THR A 927 -15.86 28.22 -25.36
C THR A 927 -14.73 27.19 -25.27
N ASN A 928 -14.95 26.05 -25.91
CA ASN A 928 -13.98 24.96 -25.91
C ASN A 928 -13.46 24.68 -27.32
N ALA A 929 -12.19 24.31 -27.42
CA ALA A 929 -11.57 23.81 -28.63
C ALA A 929 -10.67 22.61 -28.28
N SER A 930 -10.85 21.51 -29.01
CA SER A 930 -10.10 20.25 -28.76
C SER A 930 -10.16 19.79 -27.30
N GLY A 931 -11.35 19.92 -26.65
CA GLY A 931 -11.56 19.50 -25.26
C GLY A 931 -10.97 20.45 -24.20
N ARG A 932 -10.53 21.64 -24.59
CA ARG A 932 -9.93 22.65 -23.69
C ARG A 932 -10.68 23.97 -23.75
N VAL A 933 -10.84 24.61 -22.61
CA VAL A 933 -11.46 25.93 -22.47
C VAL A 933 -10.51 26.97 -23.07
N THR A 934 -10.95 27.67 -24.12
CA THR A 934 -10.20 28.73 -24.79
C THR A 934 -10.69 30.12 -24.41
N ASN A 935 -11.95 30.26 -23.96
CA ASN A 935 -12.51 31.51 -23.54
C ASN A 935 -13.56 31.32 -22.46
N VAL A 936 -13.64 32.23 -21.50
CA VAL A 936 -14.71 32.31 -20.50
C VAL A 936 -15.27 33.74 -20.51
N SER A 937 -16.60 33.88 -20.62
CA SER A 937 -17.29 35.14 -20.65
C SER A 937 -18.46 35.22 -19.67
N ASP A 938 -18.67 36.38 -19.07
CA ASP A 938 -19.88 36.71 -18.27
C ASP A 938 -20.95 37.46 -19.09
N GLY A 939 -20.76 37.55 -20.41
CA GLY A 939 -21.61 38.29 -21.31
C GLY A 939 -21.15 39.73 -21.59
N SER A 940 -20.41 40.34 -20.67
CA SER A 940 -19.86 41.70 -20.81
C SER A 940 -18.33 41.71 -20.91
N ARG A 941 -17.69 40.81 -20.23
CA ARG A 941 -16.22 40.64 -20.19
C ARG A 941 -15.85 39.23 -20.63
N SER A 942 -14.66 39.06 -21.15
CA SER A 942 -14.13 37.75 -21.47
C SER A 942 -12.64 37.64 -21.16
N VAL A 943 -12.21 36.42 -20.88
CA VAL A 943 -10.82 36.03 -20.66
C VAL A 943 -10.45 34.90 -21.61
N GLN A 944 -9.19 34.85 -22.06
CA GLN A 944 -8.74 33.94 -23.11
C GLN A 944 -7.56 33.09 -22.64
N TYR A 945 -7.45 31.91 -23.22
CA TYR A 945 -6.40 30.92 -22.91
C TYR A 945 -5.78 30.42 -24.21
N THR A 946 -4.46 30.27 -24.20
CA THR A 946 -3.70 29.76 -25.34
C THR A 946 -2.92 28.54 -24.97
N PHE A 947 -2.80 27.61 -25.91
CA PHE A 947 -2.17 26.30 -25.70
C PHE A 947 -1.13 26.01 -26.76
N ASP A 948 -0.09 25.24 -26.44
CA ASP A 948 0.84 24.71 -27.42
C ASP A 948 0.38 23.36 -28.00
N GLY A 949 1.15 22.84 -28.97
CA GLY A 949 0.86 21.56 -29.61
C GLY A 949 1.00 20.32 -28.66
N SER A 950 1.64 20.51 -27.54
CA SER A 950 1.77 19.47 -26.50
C SER A 950 0.60 19.48 -25.49
N GLY A 951 -0.30 20.45 -25.59
CA GLY A 951 -1.44 20.62 -24.70
C GLY A 951 -1.13 21.39 -23.42
N ASN A 952 -0.01 22.12 -23.37
CA ASN A 952 0.30 22.97 -22.23
C ASN A 952 -0.43 24.31 -22.36
N LEU A 953 -0.94 24.85 -21.24
CA LEU A 953 -1.45 26.21 -21.17
C LEU A 953 -0.27 27.19 -21.23
N THR A 954 -0.08 27.88 -22.34
CA THR A 954 1.05 28.81 -22.53
C THR A 954 0.72 30.25 -22.17
N GLY A 955 -0.55 30.62 -22.19
CA GLY A 955 -0.95 31.99 -21.91
C GLY A 955 -2.36 32.14 -21.38
N PHE A 956 -2.53 33.18 -20.60
CA PHE A 956 -3.81 33.68 -20.11
C PHE A 956 -3.88 35.18 -20.38
N THR A 957 -4.95 35.63 -21.00
CA THR A 957 -5.21 37.07 -21.26
C THR A 957 -6.44 37.51 -20.49
N ASP A 958 -6.29 38.46 -19.62
CA ASP A 958 -7.37 38.98 -18.77
C ASP A 958 -8.35 39.87 -19.57
N ALA A 959 -9.44 40.30 -18.95
CA ALA A 959 -10.46 41.14 -19.55
C ALA A 959 -9.96 42.56 -19.94
N THR A 960 -8.75 42.93 -19.52
CA THR A 960 -8.08 44.19 -19.88
C THR A 960 -6.96 44.01 -20.93
N ALA A 961 -6.92 42.84 -21.57
CA ALA A 961 -5.94 42.42 -22.58
C ALA A 961 -4.49 42.31 -22.06
N LYS A 962 -4.31 42.06 -20.76
CA LYS A 962 -3.00 41.83 -20.15
C LYS A 962 -2.73 40.33 -20.07
N ALA A 963 -1.51 39.91 -20.49
CA ALA A 963 -1.15 38.53 -20.64
C ALA A 963 -0.22 38.03 -19.52
N THR A 964 -0.55 36.88 -18.93
CA THR A 964 0.33 36.05 -18.10
C THR A 964 0.80 34.88 -18.97
N THR A 965 2.08 34.54 -18.97
CA THR A 965 2.64 33.45 -19.78
C THR A 965 3.35 32.40 -18.96
N PHE A 966 3.38 31.16 -19.46
CA PHE A 966 3.95 29.99 -18.79
C PHE A 966 4.95 29.27 -19.69
N GLN A 967 6.05 28.79 -19.14
CA GLN A 967 7.07 27.99 -19.81
C GLN A 967 7.22 26.63 -19.15
N TYR A 968 7.51 25.63 -19.95
CA TYR A 968 7.57 24.22 -19.56
C TYR A 968 8.87 23.59 -20.04
N ASP A 969 9.42 22.62 -19.29
CA ASP A 969 10.53 21.77 -19.72
C ASP A 969 10.06 20.38 -20.17
N LEU A 970 8.99 19.87 -19.55
CA LEU A 970 8.27 18.67 -19.95
C LEU A 970 6.77 19.00 -20.08
N PRO A 971 6.00 18.22 -20.84
CA PRO A 971 4.57 18.42 -20.92
C PRO A 971 3.92 18.49 -19.54
N GLY A 972 3.20 19.58 -19.29
CA GLY A 972 2.51 19.81 -18.02
C GLY A 972 3.40 20.20 -16.84
N ARG A 973 4.73 20.49 -17.01
CA ARG A 973 5.63 20.86 -15.92
C ARG A 973 6.16 22.29 -16.07
N ILE A 974 5.56 23.21 -15.32
CA ILE A 974 5.89 24.64 -15.37
C ILE A 974 7.27 24.88 -14.76
N THR A 975 8.18 25.44 -15.55
CA THR A 975 9.49 25.92 -15.07
C THR A 975 9.50 27.40 -14.76
N LYS A 976 8.74 28.20 -15.52
CA LYS A 976 8.68 29.65 -15.31
C LYS A 976 7.29 30.18 -15.61
N PHE A 977 6.95 31.29 -14.97
CA PHE A 977 5.79 32.09 -15.37
C PHE A 977 6.04 33.56 -15.15
N PHE A 978 5.34 34.37 -15.96
CA PHE A 978 5.57 35.81 -16.07
C PHE A 978 4.24 36.55 -15.95
N TYR A 979 4.20 37.53 -15.10
CA TYR A 979 3.05 38.44 -15.00
C TYR A 979 3.17 39.63 -15.99
N PRO A 980 2.04 40.19 -16.37
CA PRO A 980 2.02 41.32 -17.29
C PRO A 980 2.71 42.58 -16.75
N SER A 981 2.85 42.70 -15.44
CA SER A 981 3.59 43.79 -14.77
C SER A 981 5.09 43.74 -15.04
N ASN A 982 5.63 42.55 -15.33
CA ASN A 982 7.04 42.35 -15.69
C ASN A 982 7.22 41.14 -16.60
N PRO A 983 6.97 41.27 -17.89
CA PRO A 983 6.99 40.14 -18.81
C PRO A 983 8.40 39.62 -19.13
N SER A 984 9.45 40.28 -18.67
CA SER A 984 10.85 39.92 -18.94
C SER A 984 11.51 39.21 -17.75
N ILE A 985 10.97 39.33 -16.54
CA ILE A 985 11.49 38.69 -15.34
C ILE A 985 10.47 37.67 -14.87
N ALA A 986 10.89 36.41 -14.78
CA ALA A 986 10.02 35.33 -14.25
C ALA A 986 9.65 35.65 -12.82
N PHE A 987 8.36 35.54 -12.48
CA PHE A 987 7.88 35.66 -11.10
C PHE A 987 8.43 34.53 -10.24
N ALA A 988 8.48 33.33 -10.79
CA ALA A 988 9.16 32.19 -10.20
C ALA A 988 9.82 31.33 -11.29
N THR A 989 10.97 30.75 -10.96
CA THR A 989 11.68 29.77 -11.78
C THR A 989 11.86 28.51 -10.94
N ASN A 990 11.30 27.39 -11.38
CA ASN A 990 11.34 26.09 -10.73
C ASN A 990 12.36 25.18 -11.39
N VAL A 991 13.13 24.46 -10.58
CA VAL A 991 13.95 23.33 -10.98
C VAL A 991 13.41 22.09 -10.24
N TYR A 992 13.28 20.99 -10.96
CA TYR A 992 12.67 19.78 -10.44
C TYR A 992 13.71 18.66 -10.25
N ASP A 993 13.50 17.83 -9.24
CA ASP A 993 14.25 16.60 -9.07
C ASP A 993 13.77 15.48 -10.02
N THR A 994 14.42 14.34 -9.96
CA THR A 994 14.12 13.19 -10.83
C THR A 994 12.73 12.58 -10.62
N LEU A 995 12.07 12.90 -9.51
CA LEU A 995 10.69 12.49 -9.23
C LEU A 995 9.67 13.55 -9.60
N GLY A 996 10.12 14.69 -10.13
CA GLY A 996 9.26 15.77 -10.51
C GLY A 996 8.78 16.64 -9.36
N ARG A 997 9.45 16.58 -8.19
CA ARG A 997 9.25 17.51 -7.08
C ARG A 997 10.11 18.75 -7.28
N VAL A 998 9.66 19.89 -6.81
CA VAL A 998 10.46 21.13 -6.89
C VAL A 998 11.70 20.98 -6.00
N GLN A 999 12.86 21.00 -6.63
CA GLN A 999 14.14 20.97 -5.92
C GLN A 999 14.57 22.37 -5.49
N THR A 1000 14.41 23.35 -6.40
CA THR A 1000 14.67 24.75 -6.10
C THR A 1000 13.66 25.66 -6.77
N GLN A 1001 13.40 26.81 -6.14
CA GLN A 1001 12.63 27.89 -6.73
C GLN A 1001 13.41 29.20 -6.59
N THR A 1002 13.51 29.97 -7.67
CA THR A 1002 14.06 31.33 -7.65
C THR A 1002 12.92 32.31 -7.87
N ASN A 1003 12.73 33.27 -6.98
CA ASN A 1003 11.71 34.31 -7.15
C ASN A 1003 12.17 35.46 -8.04
N ALA A 1004 11.26 36.41 -8.32
CA ALA A 1004 11.53 37.58 -9.18
C ALA A 1004 12.68 38.49 -8.66
N ASN A 1005 12.98 38.47 -7.40
CA ASN A 1005 14.08 39.21 -6.77
C ASN A 1005 15.41 38.45 -6.77
N GLY A 1006 15.47 37.29 -7.39
CA GLY A 1006 16.66 36.45 -7.46
C GLY A 1006 16.95 35.64 -6.19
N LYS A 1007 16.08 35.64 -5.18
CA LYS A 1007 16.25 34.81 -3.99
C LYS A 1007 15.98 33.35 -4.36
N LEU A 1008 16.93 32.49 -4.01
CA LEU A 1008 16.85 31.04 -4.21
C LEU A 1008 16.32 30.38 -2.94
N TYR A 1009 15.33 29.54 -3.12
CA TYR A 1009 14.80 28.61 -2.13
C TYR A 1009 15.16 27.18 -2.53
N THR A 1010 15.56 26.36 -1.58
CA THR A 1010 15.88 24.94 -1.81
C THR A 1010 14.96 24.09 -0.97
N TYR A 1011 14.35 23.11 -1.60
CA TYR A 1011 13.37 22.21 -0.97
C TYR A 1011 13.95 20.82 -0.83
N TYR A 1012 13.60 20.18 0.26
CA TYR A 1012 14.03 18.85 0.58
C TYR A 1012 12.84 18.07 1.11
N PHE A 1013 12.66 16.86 0.62
CA PHE A 1013 11.52 16.02 0.94
C PHE A 1013 12.01 14.67 1.41
N ALA A 1014 11.62 14.25 2.61
CA ALA A 1014 12.00 12.99 3.19
C ALA A 1014 10.80 12.39 3.93
N GLY A 1015 10.05 11.59 3.24
CA GLY A 1015 8.84 11.04 3.78
C GLY A 1015 7.87 12.14 4.19
N THR A 1016 7.46 12.13 5.43
CA THR A 1016 6.52 13.13 5.96
C THR A 1016 7.17 14.45 6.37
N ARG A 1017 8.47 14.54 6.23
CA ARG A 1017 9.20 15.76 6.58
C ARG A 1017 9.71 16.45 5.34
N SER A 1018 9.45 17.72 5.27
CA SER A 1018 10.02 18.60 4.25
C SER A 1018 10.67 19.81 4.89
N GLU A 1019 11.58 20.43 4.18
CA GLU A 1019 12.32 21.59 4.64
C GLU A 1019 12.56 22.55 3.48
N GLU A 1020 12.33 23.81 3.71
CA GLU A 1020 12.69 24.93 2.84
C GLU A 1020 13.87 25.68 3.45
N THR A 1021 14.88 25.99 2.64
CA THR A 1021 16.06 26.77 3.06
C THR A 1021 16.36 27.90 2.09
#